data_48cefea0f837808da7a517138e8176a3
#
_entry.id   48cefea0f837808da7a517138e8176a3
#
_cell.length_a   1.000
_cell.length_b   1.000
_cell.length_c   1.000
_cell.angle_alpha   90.00
_cell.angle_beta   90.00
_cell.angle_gamma   90.00
#
_symmetry.space_group_name_H-M   'P 1'
#
loop_
_entity.id
_entity.type
_entity.pdbx_description
1 polymer ?
#
loop_
_entity_poly.entity_id
_entity_poly.type
_entity_poly.pdbx_seq_one_letter_code
_entity_poly.pdbx_strand_id
1 'polypeptide(L)'
;MQIQALTTQTIIGIIVSIFLILLGIAVFALICWGVFHVFVLWLRYRNRESLSLNSVLLQVTVPRENETKIDAAEQLFASLYALYGTTRFEYFRPQPHLTFEIVGLPGDIRFYVNVPAKYRDFVEKEINGAFPEADILPVNDPAAKQRGGMVIGTEYNIFSDNGKVAFMWMNLKGADYLPIRIYKDLAVDPLSSVTSILGKMMEGEGAAIQILIQPASNHWKKVGRSYIGNVKKNEANPDKASYKADAKELEAVENKLSKYGFNTTIRVVVCAKTQESANAHLSNIKGVFSQFNYMNMFKKRWQFFRGLFMTDFIYRYFPMIRGTSVLTSEELASIYHFPNKSIITPGIHWLNAKRSAAPSNLATSGLYLGRSTYRGLARPIYIERDDRRRHMYIIGKTGTGKTEFLKSMIIQDIMNGEGVAVIDPHGDLVEDILQVIPPKRAEDVILFDPSDYERPMGFNIMEADTEQQKHFAANSLIGLMYKLFDPNKTGIVGPRFEHAVRNAMLTVMYEKGSTLIEVMRVLTDQTYVQELLPKVEDPIIRRYWTDQIAQTSDFHKSEVLDYITSKFGRFVTNKMIRNIIGQSESSFSFRKVMDEQKILLINLSKGTIGEENSNFLGLVLVPKLLVAAMSRQDMPMSERKDFFFYVDEFQNFATPDFAQILSEARKYRLNLIVANQFIGQMEEEIKNAIFGNVGTVASFRVGVTDANYLSHEFQPIFNEHDLINVDKYNCFARTLVGGEPVQPFSLDTTKDIAKEKAMENPRVAELVKELSRLKFGKAVAGVEAEIQRRSNL
;
A
#
# COMPACT_ATOMS: atom_id res chain seq x y z
N MET A 1 25.01 -61.81 -83.13
CA MET A 1 24.47 -60.46 -82.85
C MET A 1 23.12 -60.45 -82.18
N GLN A 2 22.10 -61.25 -82.59
CA GLN A 2 20.81 -61.27 -81.94
C GLN A 2 20.74 -61.80 -80.53
N ILE A 3 21.57 -62.73 -80.15
CA ILE A 3 21.64 -63.27 -78.74
C ILE A 3 22.31 -62.27 -77.80
N GLN A 4 23.27 -61.42 -78.22
CA GLN A 4 23.78 -60.34 -77.39
C GLN A 4 22.85 -59.17 -77.21
N ALA A 5 22.04 -58.87 -78.18
CA ALA A 5 20.99 -57.78 -78.01
C ALA A 5 19.86 -58.21 -77.10
N LEU A 6 19.51 -59.48 -77.07
CA LEU A 6 18.48 -59.98 -76.16
C LEU A 6 18.94 -60.04 -74.72
N THR A 7 20.21 -60.39 -74.48
CA THR A 7 20.79 -60.32 -73.13
C THR A 7 21.00 -58.92 -72.57
N THR A 8 21.28 -57.93 -73.39
CA THR A 8 21.44 -56.50 -72.99
C THR A 8 20.10 -55.88 -72.66
N GLN A 9 19.05 -56.20 -73.46
CA GLN A 9 17.62 -55.77 -73.14
C GLN A 9 17.08 -56.37 -71.84
N THR A 10 17.38 -57.65 -71.58
CA THR A 10 16.95 -58.30 -70.33
C THR A 10 17.71 -57.71 -69.11
N ILE A 11 18.99 -57.41 -69.25
CA ILE A 11 19.78 -56.79 -68.21
C ILE A 11 19.28 -55.37 -67.92
N ILE A 12 19.02 -54.56 -68.93
CA ILE A 12 18.45 -53.23 -68.81
C ILE A 12 17.05 -53.30 -68.12
N GLY A 13 16.21 -54.29 -68.55
CA GLY A 13 14.90 -54.51 -67.93
C GLY A 13 15.00 -54.84 -66.41
N ILE A 14 15.96 -55.67 -66.04
CA ILE A 14 16.21 -55.98 -64.62
C ILE A 14 16.71 -54.77 -63.84
N ILE A 15 17.66 -53.98 -64.40
CA ILE A 15 18.11 -52.75 -63.77
C ILE A 15 17.00 -51.71 -63.57
N VAL A 16 16.17 -51.53 -64.58
CA VAL A 16 15.01 -50.64 -64.51
C VAL A 16 14.01 -51.13 -63.46
N SER A 17 13.74 -52.45 -63.41
CA SER A 17 12.84 -53.03 -62.38
C SER A 17 13.37 -52.88 -60.96
N ILE A 18 14.69 -53.09 -60.74
CA ILE A 18 15.35 -52.84 -59.44
C ILE A 18 15.26 -51.36 -59.08
N PHE A 19 15.52 -50.48 -60.03
CA PHE A 19 15.41 -49.03 -59.80
C PHE A 19 13.97 -48.62 -59.41
N LEU A 20 12.96 -49.13 -60.10
CA LEU A 20 11.56 -48.86 -59.78
C LEU A 20 11.16 -49.42 -58.38
N ILE A 21 11.64 -50.58 -58.03
CA ILE A 21 11.43 -51.17 -56.70
C ILE A 21 12.09 -50.29 -55.60
N LEU A 22 13.35 -49.90 -55.83
CA LEU A 22 14.06 -49.00 -54.89
C LEU A 22 13.38 -47.64 -54.79
N LEU A 23 12.94 -47.07 -55.89
CA LEU A 23 12.13 -45.84 -55.91
C LEU A 23 10.81 -45.98 -55.14
N GLY A 24 10.12 -47.12 -55.35
CA GLY A 24 8.88 -47.45 -54.60
C GLY A 24 9.10 -47.55 -53.10
N ILE A 25 10.19 -48.24 -52.70
CA ILE A 25 10.58 -48.34 -51.29
C ILE A 25 10.95 -46.95 -50.71
N ALA A 26 11.66 -46.10 -51.45
CA ALA A 26 12.02 -44.74 -51.03
C ALA A 26 10.77 -43.86 -50.88
N VAL A 27 9.82 -43.92 -51.84
CA VAL A 27 8.56 -43.21 -51.73
C VAL A 27 7.68 -43.70 -50.56
N PHE A 28 7.63 -45.03 -50.35
CA PHE A 28 6.93 -45.60 -49.21
C PHE A 28 7.56 -45.18 -47.87
N ALA A 29 8.89 -45.20 -47.77
CA ALA A 29 9.61 -44.73 -46.59
C ALA A 29 9.34 -43.24 -46.32
N LEU A 30 9.28 -42.39 -47.35
CA LEU A 30 8.94 -40.97 -47.25
C LEU A 30 7.50 -40.75 -46.74
N ILE A 31 6.54 -41.56 -47.25
CA ILE A 31 5.15 -41.50 -46.79
C ILE A 31 5.06 -41.92 -45.32
N CYS A 32 5.69 -43.06 -44.94
CA CYS A 32 5.74 -43.50 -43.55
C CYS A 32 6.37 -42.48 -42.63
N TRP A 33 7.45 -41.85 -43.06
CA TRP A 33 8.13 -40.77 -42.32
C TRP A 33 7.22 -39.55 -42.20
N GLY A 34 6.52 -39.16 -43.27
CA GLY A 34 5.53 -38.07 -43.25
C GLY A 34 4.38 -38.32 -42.28
N VAL A 35 3.77 -39.55 -42.34
CA VAL A 35 2.70 -39.95 -41.43
C VAL A 35 3.16 -39.95 -39.99
N PHE A 36 4.36 -40.49 -39.73
CA PHE A 36 4.97 -40.49 -38.39
C PHE A 36 5.17 -39.06 -37.90
N HIS A 37 5.64 -38.16 -38.76
CA HIS A 37 5.87 -36.74 -38.38
C HIS A 37 4.56 -36.04 -38.09
N VAL A 38 3.51 -36.23 -38.89
CA VAL A 38 2.18 -35.70 -38.63
C VAL A 38 1.61 -36.25 -37.31
N PHE A 39 1.78 -37.51 -37.04
CA PHE A 39 1.34 -38.15 -35.79
C PHE A 39 2.06 -37.56 -34.57
N VAL A 40 3.39 -37.32 -34.67
CA VAL A 40 4.15 -36.64 -33.60
C VAL A 40 3.66 -35.20 -33.39
N LEU A 41 3.41 -34.45 -34.47
CA LEU A 41 2.84 -33.12 -34.38
C LEU A 41 1.48 -33.15 -33.70
N TRP A 42 0.60 -34.09 -34.04
CA TRP A 42 -0.71 -34.26 -33.41
C TRP A 42 -0.57 -34.56 -31.92
N LEU A 43 0.32 -35.49 -31.53
CA LEU A 43 0.59 -35.77 -30.11
C LEU A 43 1.08 -34.54 -29.34
N ARG A 44 1.97 -33.71 -29.92
CA ARG A 44 2.51 -32.52 -29.30
C ARG A 44 1.45 -31.46 -29.08
N TYR A 45 0.54 -31.30 -29.99
CA TYR A 45 -0.34 -30.12 -30.00
C TYR A 45 -1.84 -30.42 -29.73
N ARG A 46 -2.24 -31.68 -29.55
CA ARG A 46 -3.63 -32.07 -29.25
C ARG A 46 -4.22 -31.38 -28.00
N ASN A 47 -3.35 -31.04 -26.99
CA ASN A 47 -3.75 -30.45 -25.72
C ASN A 47 -3.29 -28.97 -25.58
N ARG A 48 -2.94 -28.30 -26.68
CA ARG A 48 -2.37 -26.95 -26.64
C ARG A 48 -3.29 -25.93 -26.01
N GLU A 49 -4.60 -26.04 -26.20
CA GLU A 49 -5.62 -25.17 -25.61
C GLU A 49 -5.63 -25.30 -24.09
N SER A 50 -5.72 -26.52 -23.59
CA SER A 50 -5.68 -26.78 -22.15
C SER A 50 -4.38 -26.30 -21.51
N LEU A 51 -3.24 -26.44 -22.19
CA LEU A 51 -1.96 -25.93 -21.73
C LEU A 51 -1.92 -24.39 -21.68
N SER A 52 -2.49 -23.73 -22.67
CA SER A 52 -2.59 -22.27 -22.71
C SER A 52 -3.50 -21.73 -21.60
N LEU A 53 -4.67 -22.36 -21.41
CA LEU A 53 -5.61 -21.99 -20.35
C LEU A 53 -5.07 -22.27 -18.94
N ASN A 54 -4.11 -23.19 -18.80
CA ASN A 54 -3.40 -23.46 -17.55
C ASN A 54 -2.08 -22.67 -17.47
N SER A 55 -2.13 -21.40 -17.86
CA SER A 55 -1.03 -20.45 -17.72
C SER A 55 -1.45 -19.27 -16.86
N VAL A 56 -0.48 -18.60 -16.26
CA VAL A 56 -0.67 -17.40 -15.45
C VAL A 56 -0.03 -16.23 -16.15
N LEU A 57 -0.79 -15.16 -16.34
CA LEU A 57 -0.28 -13.89 -16.83
C LEU A 57 0.15 -13.05 -15.63
N LEU A 58 1.42 -12.73 -15.57
CA LEU A 58 2.06 -11.92 -14.54
C LEU A 58 2.26 -10.50 -15.07
N GLN A 59 1.67 -9.51 -14.41
CA GLN A 59 2.03 -8.11 -14.63
C GLN A 59 3.26 -7.82 -13.79
N VAL A 60 4.29 -7.28 -14.42
CA VAL A 60 5.53 -6.90 -13.73
C VAL A 60 5.67 -5.40 -13.79
N THR A 61 5.73 -4.78 -12.61
CA THR A 61 5.92 -3.33 -12.45
C THR A 61 7.21 -3.07 -11.70
N VAL A 62 7.94 -2.05 -12.09
CA VAL A 62 9.19 -1.63 -11.44
C VAL A 62 9.06 -0.17 -10.97
N PRO A 63 9.80 0.25 -9.94
CA PRO A 63 9.83 1.65 -9.52
C PRO A 63 10.36 2.54 -10.63
N ARG A 64 9.91 3.80 -10.66
CA ARG A 64 10.40 4.79 -11.65
C ARG A 64 11.91 5.04 -11.52
N GLU A 65 12.44 4.97 -10.30
CA GLU A 65 13.87 5.13 -10.00
C GLU A 65 14.66 3.83 -10.17
N ASN A 66 14.12 2.85 -10.90
CA ASN A 66 14.82 1.59 -11.17
C ASN A 66 16.15 1.83 -11.87
N GLU A 67 17.27 1.51 -11.21
CA GLU A 67 18.63 1.63 -11.73
C GLU A 67 19.19 0.33 -12.31
N THR A 68 18.37 -0.73 -12.33
CA THR A 68 18.79 -2.04 -12.84
C THR A 68 19.16 -1.93 -14.32
N LYS A 69 20.36 -2.36 -14.64
CA LYS A 69 20.89 -2.33 -16.02
C LYS A 69 20.29 -3.46 -16.86
N ILE A 70 20.37 -3.30 -18.19
CA ILE A 70 19.88 -4.31 -19.18
C ILE A 70 20.60 -5.66 -19.01
N ASP A 71 21.84 -5.67 -18.49
CA ASP A 71 22.58 -6.90 -18.17
C ASP A 71 21.80 -7.86 -17.25
N ALA A 72 20.97 -7.32 -16.35
CA ALA A 72 20.11 -8.13 -15.49
C ALA A 72 19.05 -8.90 -16.29
N ALA A 73 18.53 -8.31 -17.37
CA ALA A 73 17.61 -9.02 -18.27
C ALA A 73 18.35 -10.12 -19.06
N GLU A 74 19.61 -9.90 -19.46
CA GLU A 74 20.43 -10.97 -20.08
C GLU A 74 20.59 -12.15 -19.11
N GLN A 75 20.87 -11.88 -17.83
CA GLN A 75 20.98 -12.91 -16.79
C GLN A 75 19.63 -13.63 -16.58
N LEU A 76 18.53 -12.88 -16.53
CA LEU A 76 17.18 -13.45 -16.43
C LEU A 76 16.93 -14.43 -17.59
N PHE A 77 17.14 -14.03 -18.83
CA PHE A 77 16.96 -14.93 -19.97
C PHE A 77 17.91 -16.12 -19.92
N ALA A 78 19.16 -15.92 -19.47
CA ALA A 78 20.13 -17.02 -19.34
C ALA A 78 19.65 -18.07 -18.31
N SER A 79 19.10 -17.66 -17.18
CA SER A 79 18.59 -18.56 -16.15
C SER A 79 17.33 -19.32 -16.62
N LEU A 80 16.48 -18.67 -17.42
CA LEU A 80 15.27 -19.29 -17.99
C LEU A 80 15.62 -20.45 -18.98
N TYR A 81 16.88 -20.56 -19.43
CA TYR A 81 17.31 -21.71 -20.22
C TYR A 81 17.26 -23.03 -19.43
N ALA A 82 17.22 -22.98 -18.09
CA ALA A 82 17.00 -24.16 -17.24
C ALA A 82 15.66 -24.87 -17.48
N LEU A 83 14.70 -24.20 -18.15
CA LEU A 83 13.45 -24.82 -18.60
C LEU A 83 13.67 -25.81 -19.76
N TYR A 84 14.88 -25.90 -20.31
CA TYR A 84 15.21 -26.88 -21.34
C TYR A 84 15.17 -28.29 -20.78
N GLY A 85 14.20 -29.06 -21.23
CA GLY A 85 14.08 -30.46 -20.84
C GLY A 85 15.01 -31.36 -21.63
N THR A 86 15.60 -32.40 -21.00
CA THR A 86 16.61 -33.31 -21.56
C THR A 86 16.19 -34.78 -21.67
N THR A 87 14.92 -35.11 -21.43
CA THR A 87 14.45 -36.50 -21.39
C THR A 87 14.17 -37.07 -22.80
N ARG A 88 14.45 -38.40 -22.99
CA ARG A 88 14.24 -39.11 -24.29
C ARG A 88 12.79 -38.98 -24.84
N PHE A 89 11.79 -38.71 -23.98
CA PHE A 89 10.40 -38.55 -24.35
C PHE A 89 10.00 -37.13 -24.77
N GLU A 90 10.90 -36.18 -24.71
CA GLU A 90 10.62 -34.77 -25.07
C GLU A 90 10.35 -34.58 -26.56
N TYR A 91 10.81 -35.46 -27.39
CA TYR A 91 10.47 -35.46 -28.82
C TYR A 91 8.94 -35.55 -29.04
N PHE A 92 8.21 -36.19 -28.14
CA PHE A 92 6.76 -36.39 -28.21
C PHE A 92 5.95 -35.38 -27.38
N ARG A 93 6.58 -34.53 -26.54
CA ARG A 93 5.92 -33.54 -25.68
C ARG A 93 6.27 -32.13 -26.11
N PRO A 94 5.29 -31.19 -26.05
CA PRO A 94 5.63 -29.79 -26.26
C PRO A 94 6.58 -29.32 -25.16
N GLN A 95 7.64 -28.63 -25.56
CA GLN A 95 8.51 -27.94 -24.61
C GLN A 95 7.77 -26.73 -24.02
N PRO A 96 7.99 -26.38 -22.74
CA PRO A 96 7.42 -25.19 -22.16
C PRO A 96 7.92 -23.95 -22.90
N HIS A 97 7.04 -23.00 -23.11
CA HIS A 97 7.38 -21.70 -23.63
C HIS A 97 6.89 -20.61 -22.69
N LEU A 98 7.56 -19.49 -22.72
CA LEU A 98 7.17 -18.27 -22.02
C LEU A 98 6.83 -17.20 -23.04
N THR A 99 5.97 -16.27 -22.63
CA THR A 99 5.61 -15.13 -23.47
C THR A 99 5.86 -13.84 -22.71
N PHE A 100 6.66 -12.96 -23.29
CA PHE A 100 6.91 -11.62 -22.79
C PHE A 100 6.11 -10.64 -23.62
N GLU A 101 5.36 -9.73 -22.98
CA GLU A 101 4.43 -8.85 -23.68
C GLU A 101 4.61 -7.40 -23.22
N ILE A 102 4.60 -6.48 -24.20
CA ILE A 102 4.56 -5.05 -23.97
C ILE A 102 3.24 -4.56 -24.55
N VAL A 103 2.37 -4.05 -23.71
CA VAL A 103 1.03 -3.63 -24.09
C VAL A 103 0.90 -2.12 -23.89
N GLY A 104 0.54 -1.42 -24.96
CA GLY A 104 0.25 0.01 -24.96
C GLY A 104 -1.24 0.26 -25.15
N LEU A 105 -1.84 0.93 -24.19
CA LEU A 105 -3.19 1.48 -24.20
C LEU A 105 -3.11 3.00 -24.07
N PRO A 106 -4.20 3.76 -24.26
CA PRO A 106 -4.18 5.20 -24.11
C PRO A 106 -3.64 5.63 -22.73
N GLY A 107 -2.45 6.25 -22.72
CA GLY A 107 -1.78 6.71 -21.50
C GLY A 107 -1.30 5.62 -20.54
N ASP A 108 -1.28 4.34 -20.95
CA ASP A 108 -0.93 3.22 -20.08
C ASP A 108 -0.12 2.15 -20.84
N ILE A 109 1.15 1.98 -20.44
CA ILE A 109 2.06 0.97 -21.02
C ILE A 109 2.43 -0.01 -19.93
N ARG A 110 2.13 -1.29 -20.13
CA ARG A 110 2.37 -2.37 -19.16
C ARG A 110 3.22 -3.49 -19.71
N PHE A 111 3.92 -4.14 -18.81
CA PHE A 111 4.80 -5.27 -19.08
C PHE A 111 4.22 -6.54 -18.45
N TYR A 112 4.11 -7.58 -19.28
CA TYR A 112 3.54 -8.86 -18.84
C TYR A 112 4.48 -10.02 -19.18
N VAL A 113 4.40 -11.06 -18.35
CA VAL A 113 5.06 -12.35 -18.60
C VAL A 113 4.02 -13.45 -18.42
N ASN A 114 3.70 -14.20 -19.49
CA ASN A 114 2.82 -15.33 -19.40
C ASN A 114 3.62 -16.62 -19.21
N VAL A 115 3.27 -17.37 -18.18
CA VAL A 115 4.01 -18.53 -17.69
C VAL A 115 3.07 -19.71 -17.47
N PRO A 116 3.41 -20.93 -17.92
CA PRO A 116 2.65 -22.12 -17.52
C PRO A 116 2.61 -22.24 -15.99
N ALA A 117 1.42 -22.49 -15.41
CA ALA A 117 1.20 -22.47 -13.96
C ALA A 117 2.22 -23.31 -13.17
N LYS A 118 2.67 -24.42 -13.73
CA LYS A 118 3.71 -25.28 -13.14
C LYS A 118 5.04 -24.57 -12.88
N TYR A 119 5.41 -23.58 -13.69
CA TYR A 119 6.70 -22.89 -13.64
C TYR A 119 6.61 -21.48 -13.07
N ARG A 120 5.43 -21.08 -12.57
CA ARG A 120 5.17 -19.76 -12.01
C ARG A 120 6.20 -19.38 -10.95
N ASP A 121 6.33 -20.18 -9.90
CA ASP A 121 7.24 -19.89 -8.78
C ASP A 121 8.70 -19.76 -9.20
N PHE A 122 9.11 -20.59 -10.18
CA PHE A 122 10.47 -20.52 -10.73
C PHE A 122 10.70 -19.19 -11.45
N VAL A 123 9.80 -18.80 -12.36
CA VAL A 123 9.94 -17.57 -13.15
C VAL A 123 9.81 -16.33 -12.26
N GLU A 124 8.90 -16.31 -11.30
CA GLU A 124 8.79 -15.22 -10.31
C GLU A 124 10.10 -15.05 -9.51
N LYS A 125 10.74 -16.14 -9.09
CA LYS A 125 12.04 -16.10 -8.39
C LYS A 125 13.16 -15.56 -9.27
N GLU A 126 13.20 -15.99 -10.54
CA GLU A 126 14.21 -15.50 -11.49
C GLU A 126 14.04 -14.01 -11.81
N ILE A 127 12.79 -13.55 -11.99
CA ILE A 127 12.51 -12.11 -12.19
C ILE A 127 12.92 -11.33 -10.95
N ASN A 128 12.54 -11.78 -9.75
CA ASN A 128 12.90 -11.11 -8.49
C ASN A 128 14.42 -11.15 -8.21
N GLY A 129 15.11 -12.19 -8.68
CA GLY A 129 16.58 -12.28 -8.58
C GLY A 129 17.29 -11.24 -9.46
N ALA A 130 16.79 -11.03 -10.68
CA ALA A 130 17.34 -10.06 -11.62
C ALA A 130 16.86 -8.61 -11.33
N PHE A 131 15.60 -8.46 -10.89
CA PHE A 131 14.93 -7.18 -10.59
C PHE A 131 14.35 -7.22 -9.17
N PRO A 132 15.16 -6.98 -8.13
CA PRO A 132 14.74 -7.14 -6.73
C PRO A 132 13.59 -6.26 -6.30
N GLU A 133 13.44 -5.08 -6.92
CA GLU A 133 12.40 -4.08 -6.62
C GLU A 133 11.12 -4.26 -7.46
N ALA A 134 11.08 -5.26 -8.35
CA ALA A 134 9.91 -5.51 -9.16
C ALA A 134 8.75 -6.07 -8.33
N ASP A 135 7.55 -5.53 -8.54
CA ASP A 135 6.31 -6.12 -8.03
C ASP A 135 5.65 -6.98 -9.13
N ILE A 136 5.29 -8.20 -8.78
CA ILE A 136 4.76 -9.20 -9.71
C ILE A 136 3.36 -9.57 -9.26
N LEU A 137 2.36 -9.19 -10.06
CA LEU A 137 0.95 -9.43 -9.77
C LEU A 137 0.34 -10.41 -10.78
N PRO A 138 -0.24 -11.53 -10.34
CA PRO A 138 -0.98 -12.41 -11.25
C PRO A 138 -2.28 -11.75 -11.68
N VAL A 139 -2.49 -11.64 -12.99
CA VAL A 139 -3.69 -11.03 -13.59
C VAL A 139 -4.80 -12.07 -13.80
N ASN A 140 -4.44 -13.31 -14.17
CA ASN A 140 -5.38 -14.40 -14.45
C ASN A 140 -4.97 -15.71 -13.75
N ASP A 141 -4.88 -15.71 -12.42
CA ASP A 141 -4.53 -16.93 -11.69
C ASP A 141 -5.66 -17.97 -11.76
N PRO A 142 -5.45 -19.15 -12.38
CA PRO A 142 -6.46 -20.21 -12.42
C PRO A 142 -6.88 -20.73 -11.04
N ALA A 143 -5.99 -20.66 -10.04
CA ALA A 143 -6.30 -21.07 -8.68
C ALA A 143 -7.21 -20.06 -7.96
N ALA A 144 -7.20 -18.79 -8.35
CA ALA A 144 -8.08 -17.77 -7.79
C ALA A 144 -9.56 -17.99 -8.14
N LYS A 145 -9.86 -18.65 -9.24
CA LYS A 145 -11.24 -19.02 -9.64
C LYS A 145 -11.97 -19.85 -8.58
N GLN A 146 -11.28 -20.80 -7.97
CA GLN A 146 -11.88 -21.69 -6.95
C GLN A 146 -12.16 -20.96 -5.62
N ARG A 147 -11.61 -19.73 -5.46
CA ARG A 147 -11.73 -18.92 -4.24
C ARG A 147 -12.59 -17.67 -4.42
N GLY A 148 -13.36 -17.55 -5.51
CA GLY A 148 -14.14 -16.35 -5.82
C GLY A 148 -13.31 -15.18 -6.36
N GLY A 149 -12.09 -15.43 -6.83
CA GLY A 149 -11.18 -14.44 -7.39
C GLY A 149 -11.42 -14.10 -8.86
N MET A 150 -10.44 -13.49 -9.50
CA MET A 150 -10.53 -12.91 -10.85
C MET A 150 -10.96 -13.91 -11.93
N VAL A 151 -11.88 -13.49 -12.79
CA VAL A 151 -12.43 -14.31 -13.89
C VAL A 151 -11.44 -14.29 -15.06
N ILE A 152 -11.28 -15.41 -15.79
CA ILE A 152 -10.52 -15.48 -17.05
C ILE A 152 -11.12 -14.50 -18.05
N GLY A 153 -10.28 -13.71 -18.72
CA GLY A 153 -10.68 -12.69 -19.68
C GLY A 153 -10.58 -11.25 -19.18
N THR A 154 -10.18 -11.04 -17.93
CA THR A 154 -9.91 -9.71 -17.37
C THR A 154 -8.43 -9.30 -17.48
N GLU A 155 -7.67 -9.93 -18.36
CA GLU A 155 -6.22 -9.72 -18.50
C GLU A 155 -5.91 -8.30 -18.96
N TYR A 156 -6.01 -8.08 -20.23
CA TYR A 156 -5.97 -6.77 -20.89
C TYR A 156 -6.75 -6.86 -22.20
N ASN A 157 -7.28 -5.75 -22.66
CA ASN A 157 -7.99 -5.68 -23.93
C ASN A 157 -7.45 -4.51 -24.76
N ILE A 158 -6.84 -4.83 -25.89
CA ILE A 158 -6.38 -3.84 -26.88
C ILE A 158 -7.43 -3.56 -27.96
N PHE A 159 -8.55 -4.28 -27.94
CA PHE A 159 -9.58 -4.18 -28.98
C PHE A 159 -10.70 -3.22 -28.55
N SER A 160 -11.19 -2.43 -29.47
CA SER A 160 -12.39 -1.61 -29.33
C SER A 160 -13.52 -2.16 -30.17
N ASP A 161 -14.78 -1.90 -29.82
CA ASP A 161 -15.98 -2.53 -30.40
C ASP A 161 -16.05 -2.43 -31.94
N ASN A 162 -15.60 -1.31 -32.52
CA ASN A 162 -15.54 -1.11 -33.98
C ASN A 162 -14.10 -1.02 -34.49
N GLY A 163 -13.13 -1.43 -33.72
CA GLY A 163 -11.69 -1.30 -34.03
C GLY A 163 -11.26 -2.08 -35.27
N LYS A 164 -10.41 -1.49 -36.07
CA LYS A 164 -9.74 -2.15 -37.19
C LYS A 164 -8.38 -2.66 -36.73
N VAL A 165 -8.08 -3.91 -37.08
CA VAL A 165 -6.88 -4.61 -36.59
C VAL A 165 -5.88 -4.78 -37.70
N ALA A 166 -4.64 -4.34 -37.42
CA ALA A 166 -3.47 -4.66 -38.21
C ALA A 166 -2.51 -5.54 -37.40
N PHE A 167 -1.81 -6.45 -38.06
CA PHE A 167 -0.92 -7.39 -37.38
C PHE A 167 0.30 -7.76 -38.22
N MET A 168 1.34 -8.19 -37.57
CA MET A 168 2.51 -8.78 -38.22
C MET A 168 3.16 -9.85 -37.36
N TRP A 169 3.84 -10.72 -38.05
CA TRP A 169 4.68 -11.76 -37.50
C TRP A 169 6.11 -11.53 -37.99
N MET A 170 7.08 -11.49 -37.10
CA MET A 170 8.46 -11.18 -37.43
C MET A 170 9.41 -12.30 -37.02
N ASN A 171 10.36 -12.59 -37.94
CA ASN A 171 11.45 -13.52 -37.73
C ASN A 171 12.73 -12.95 -38.31
N LEU A 172 13.85 -13.56 -38.00
CA LEU A 172 15.13 -13.22 -38.65
C LEU A 172 15.08 -13.59 -40.14
N LYS A 173 15.74 -12.76 -40.97
CA LYS A 173 15.85 -12.96 -42.41
C LYS A 173 16.94 -13.95 -42.77
N GLY A 174 18.10 -13.86 -42.10
CA GLY A 174 19.26 -14.68 -42.33
C GLY A 174 19.30 -15.91 -41.43
N ALA A 175 20.39 -16.62 -41.47
CA ALA A 175 20.62 -17.82 -40.65
C ALA A 175 20.68 -17.49 -39.16
N ASP A 176 20.26 -18.42 -38.32
CA ASP A 176 20.13 -18.25 -36.87
C ASP A 176 21.44 -17.95 -36.13
N TYR A 177 22.59 -18.35 -36.73
CA TYR A 177 23.92 -18.06 -36.15
C TYR A 177 24.42 -16.64 -36.44
N LEU A 178 23.76 -15.88 -37.34
CA LEU A 178 24.12 -14.50 -37.61
C LEU A 178 23.52 -13.57 -36.56
N PRO A 179 24.31 -12.70 -35.89
CA PRO A 179 23.83 -11.83 -34.84
C PRO A 179 23.05 -10.63 -35.38
N ILE A 180 22.14 -10.15 -34.56
CA ILE A 180 21.56 -8.81 -34.64
C ILE A 180 22.37 -7.84 -33.76
N ARG A 181 22.11 -6.54 -33.88
CA ARG A 181 22.71 -5.51 -33.01
C ARG A 181 22.14 -5.64 -31.60
N ILE A 182 23.02 -5.60 -30.63
CA ILE A 182 22.68 -5.74 -29.21
C ILE A 182 22.67 -4.39 -28.48
N TYR A 183 22.10 -4.32 -27.29
CA TYR A 183 22.01 -3.10 -26.50
C TYR A 183 23.37 -2.45 -26.19
N LYS A 184 24.45 -3.24 -26.09
CA LYS A 184 25.81 -2.74 -25.86
C LYS A 184 26.35 -1.88 -27.01
N ASP A 185 25.84 -2.08 -28.22
CA ASP A 185 26.21 -1.35 -29.42
C ASP A 185 25.29 -0.17 -29.72
N LEU A 186 24.30 0.10 -28.85
CA LEU A 186 23.34 1.18 -28.99
C LEU A 186 23.63 2.29 -27.98
N ALA A 187 23.58 3.56 -28.45
CA ALA A 187 23.83 4.72 -27.59
C ALA A 187 22.68 5.02 -26.64
N VAL A 188 21.47 4.58 -26.97
CA VAL A 188 20.24 4.83 -26.21
C VAL A 188 19.56 3.49 -25.96
N ASP A 189 18.87 3.40 -24.83
CA ASP A 189 18.08 2.23 -24.48
C ASP A 189 17.05 1.90 -25.59
N PRO A 190 17.15 0.69 -26.21
CA PRO A 190 16.31 0.33 -27.35
C PRO A 190 14.80 0.28 -27.02
N LEU A 191 14.45 0.07 -25.76
CA LEU A 191 13.07 0.03 -25.31
C LEU A 191 12.42 1.44 -25.37
N SER A 192 13.21 2.51 -25.25
CA SER A 192 12.73 3.89 -25.38
C SER A 192 12.00 4.15 -26.71
N SER A 193 12.51 3.57 -27.80
CA SER A 193 11.88 3.71 -29.12
C SER A 193 10.55 2.96 -29.20
N VAL A 194 10.46 1.79 -28.59
CA VAL A 194 9.23 0.97 -28.51
C VAL A 194 8.16 1.70 -27.68
N THR A 195 8.53 2.08 -26.46
CA THR A 195 7.60 2.75 -25.53
C THR A 195 7.13 4.10 -26.06
N SER A 196 8.00 4.85 -26.75
CA SER A 196 7.62 6.13 -27.37
C SER A 196 6.50 6.00 -28.41
N ILE A 197 6.47 4.89 -29.17
CA ILE A 197 5.38 4.64 -30.12
C ILE A 197 4.13 4.19 -29.38
N LEU A 198 4.26 3.30 -28.40
CA LEU A 198 3.12 2.81 -27.60
C LEU A 198 2.47 3.93 -26.78
N GLY A 199 3.27 4.90 -26.30
CA GLY A 199 2.77 6.05 -25.55
C GLY A 199 1.92 7.05 -26.37
N LYS A 200 1.89 6.89 -27.72
CA LYS A 200 1.07 7.72 -28.61
C LYS A 200 -0.30 7.11 -28.97
N MET A 201 -0.67 6.00 -28.34
CA MET A 201 -2.01 5.41 -28.54
C MET A 201 -3.08 6.35 -28.00
N MET A 202 -4.11 6.58 -28.81
CA MET A 202 -5.26 7.44 -28.49
C MET A 202 -6.44 6.60 -27.99
N GLU A 203 -7.46 7.26 -27.48
CA GLU A 203 -8.67 6.59 -27.03
C GLU A 203 -9.33 5.75 -28.12
N GLY A 204 -9.55 4.47 -27.83
CA GLY A 204 -10.02 3.45 -28.80
C GLY A 204 -8.92 2.80 -29.62
N GLU A 205 -7.64 3.10 -29.35
CA GLU A 205 -6.48 2.44 -29.94
C GLU A 205 -5.75 1.59 -28.90
N GLY A 206 -5.03 0.58 -29.35
CA GLY A 206 -4.20 -0.27 -28.52
C GLY A 206 -3.23 -1.11 -29.33
N ALA A 207 -2.09 -1.42 -28.77
CA ALA A 207 -1.11 -2.27 -29.40
C ALA A 207 -0.49 -3.24 -28.39
N ALA A 208 -0.15 -4.45 -28.85
CA ALA A 208 0.60 -5.41 -28.08
C ALA A 208 1.73 -6.02 -28.92
N ILE A 209 2.90 -6.08 -28.31
CA ILE A 209 4.09 -6.76 -28.82
C ILE A 209 4.27 -8.00 -27.97
N GLN A 210 4.19 -9.17 -28.58
CA GLN A 210 4.25 -10.48 -27.94
C GLN A 210 5.50 -11.22 -28.41
N ILE A 211 6.38 -11.54 -27.48
CA ILE A 211 7.64 -12.24 -27.72
C ILE A 211 7.56 -13.62 -27.05
N LEU A 212 7.39 -14.67 -27.85
CA LEU A 212 7.34 -16.04 -27.36
C LEU A 212 8.73 -16.65 -27.44
N ILE A 213 9.18 -17.23 -26.35
CA ILE A 213 10.48 -17.88 -26.25
C ILE A 213 10.35 -19.32 -25.78
N GLN A 214 11.19 -20.18 -26.33
CA GLN A 214 11.34 -21.56 -25.93
C GLN A 214 12.84 -21.91 -26.01
N PRO A 215 13.46 -22.56 -25.02
CA PRO A 215 14.87 -22.95 -25.10
C PRO A 215 15.18 -23.70 -26.39
N ALA A 216 16.23 -23.30 -27.09
CA ALA A 216 16.62 -23.90 -28.34
C ALA A 216 17.64 -25.03 -28.16
N SER A 217 17.56 -26.07 -29.00
CA SER A 217 18.60 -27.13 -29.07
C SER A 217 19.92 -26.55 -29.62
N ASN A 218 21.01 -27.22 -29.33
CA ASN A 218 22.35 -26.80 -29.79
C ASN A 218 22.62 -27.02 -31.32
N HIS A 219 21.60 -27.36 -32.10
CA HIS A 219 21.79 -27.57 -33.55
C HIS A 219 22.29 -26.32 -34.28
N TRP A 220 21.71 -25.16 -34.00
CA TRP A 220 22.12 -23.89 -34.59
C TRP A 220 23.58 -23.53 -34.27
N LYS A 221 24.07 -23.89 -33.08
CA LYS A 221 25.50 -23.73 -32.71
C LYS A 221 26.41 -24.62 -33.54
N LYS A 222 26.01 -25.86 -33.86
CA LYS A 222 26.78 -26.74 -34.73
C LYS A 222 26.87 -26.17 -36.14
N VAL A 223 25.74 -25.66 -36.67
CA VAL A 223 25.71 -25.01 -38.01
C VAL A 223 26.60 -23.77 -38.03
N GLY A 224 26.56 -22.93 -37.00
CA GLY A 224 27.39 -21.72 -36.90
C GLY A 224 28.89 -22.06 -36.78
N ARG A 225 29.25 -23.08 -35.99
CA ARG A 225 30.65 -23.54 -35.93
C ARG A 225 31.15 -24.07 -37.27
N SER A 226 30.30 -24.80 -38.01
CA SER A 226 30.64 -25.26 -39.38
C SER A 226 30.84 -24.09 -40.33
N TYR A 227 30.02 -23.04 -40.22
CA TYR A 227 30.19 -21.80 -40.98
C TYR A 227 31.54 -21.13 -40.70
N ILE A 228 31.90 -20.92 -39.43
CA ILE A 228 33.21 -20.36 -39.04
C ILE A 228 34.37 -21.22 -39.55
N GLY A 229 34.26 -22.54 -39.40
CA GLY A 229 35.28 -23.46 -39.91
C GLY A 229 35.46 -23.37 -41.42
N ASN A 230 34.39 -23.25 -42.18
CA ASN A 230 34.42 -23.07 -43.63
C ASN A 230 35.03 -21.71 -44.05
N VAL A 231 34.73 -20.64 -43.32
CA VAL A 231 35.30 -19.33 -43.57
C VAL A 231 36.81 -19.34 -43.33
N LYS A 232 37.27 -19.85 -42.16
CA LYS A 232 38.71 -19.99 -41.83
C LYS A 232 39.43 -20.90 -42.80
N LYS A 233 38.80 -21.97 -43.29
CA LYS A 233 39.36 -22.86 -44.31
C LYS A 233 39.50 -22.16 -45.68
N ASN A 234 38.53 -21.32 -46.09
CA ASN A 234 38.59 -20.55 -47.32
C ASN A 234 39.65 -19.45 -47.26
N GLU A 235 39.84 -18.79 -46.13
CA GLU A 235 40.91 -17.81 -45.90
C GLU A 235 42.32 -18.42 -45.98
N ALA A 236 42.46 -19.66 -45.49
CA ALA A 236 43.73 -20.41 -45.53
C ALA A 236 44.06 -21.01 -46.91
N ASN A 237 43.15 -20.96 -47.90
CA ASN A 237 43.34 -21.51 -49.21
C ASN A 237 43.98 -20.47 -50.14
N PRO A 238 45.19 -20.69 -50.64
CA PRO A 238 45.90 -19.74 -51.54
C PRO A 238 45.16 -19.42 -52.84
N ASP A 239 44.36 -20.36 -53.35
CA ASP A 239 43.55 -20.16 -54.58
C ASP A 239 42.35 -19.21 -54.40
N LYS A 240 41.98 -18.90 -53.10
CA LYS A 240 40.90 -17.98 -52.73
C LYS A 240 41.39 -16.73 -52.02
N ALA A 241 42.59 -16.28 -52.30
CA ALA A 241 43.29 -15.19 -51.62
C ALA A 241 42.56 -13.81 -51.64
N SER A 242 41.49 -13.65 -52.45
CA SER A 242 40.66 -12.45 -52.48
C SER A 242 39.54 -12.45 -51.41
N TYR A 243 39.29 -13.55 -50.69
CA TYR A 243 38.26 -13.68 -49.69
C TYR A 243 38.84 -13.45 -48.30
N LYS A 244 38.82 -12.18 -47.84
CA LYS A 244 39.09 -11.82 -46.44
C LYS A 244 37.76 -11.62 -45.73
N ALA A 245 37.47 -12.47 -44.77
CA ALA A 245 36.33 -12.21 -43.88
C ALA A 245 36.66 -11.06 -42.93
N ASP A 246 35.66 -10.27 -42.57
CA ASP A 246 35.83 -9.28 -41.51
C ASP A 246 36.00 -10.02 -40.16
N ALA A 247 37.18 -9.82 -39.52
CA ALA A 247 37.48 -10.45 -38.23
C ALA A 247 36.46 -10.07 -37.17
N LYS A 248 35.88 -8.84 -37.21
CA LYS A 248 34.85 -8.41 -36.29
C LYS A 248 33.51 -9.14 -36.50
N GLU A 249 33.17 -9.46 -37.74
CA GLU A 249 31.97 -10.24 -38.05
C GLU A 249 32.11 -11.69 -37.55
N LEU A 250 33.29 -12.30 -37.72
CA LEU A 250 33.55 -13.65 -37.18
C LEU A 250 33.48 -13.67 -35.65
N GLU A 251 34.09 -12.70 -35.00
CA GLU A 251 34.04 -12.53 -33.55
C GLU A 251 32.60 -12.36 -33.05
N ALA A 252 31.78 -11.55 -33.73
CA ALA A 252 30.37 -11.37 -33.39
C ALA A 252 29.56 -12.66 -33.49
N VAL A 253 29.84 -13.50 -34.51
CA VAL A 253 29.25 -14.85 -34.64
C VAL A 253 29.75 -15.78 -33.53
N GLU A 254 31.03 -15.80 -33.19
CA GLU A 254 31.60 -16.60 -32.11
C GLU A 254 30.97 -16.21 -30.77
N ASN A 255 30.83 -14.91 -30.49
CA ASN A 255 30.18 -14.38 -29.32
C ASN A 255 28.71 -14.84 -29.22
N LYS A 256 27.95 -14.74 -30.33
CA LYS A 256 26.58 -15.27 -30.35
C LYS A 256 26.54 -16.77 -30.04
N LEU A 257 27.45 -17.58 -30.60
CA LEU A 257 27.51 -19.03 -30.38
C LEU A 257 27.89 -19.42 -28.94
N SER A 258 28.50 -18.53 -28.16
CA SER A 258 28.84 -18.75 -26.76
C SER A 258 27.60 -18.69 -25.84
N LYS A 259 26.57 -17.91 -26.20
CA LYS A 259 25.38 -17.62 -25.37
C LYS A 259 24.32 -18.71 -25.45
N TYR A 260 23.36 -18.67 -24.51
CA TYR A 260 22.15 -19.51 -24.55
C TYR A 260 21.20 -19.02 -25.63
N GLY A 261 20.65 -19.93 -26.43
CA GLY A 261 19.75 -19.61 -27.54
C GLY A 261 18.30 -20.05 -27.26
N PHE A 262 17.35 -19.26 -27.75
CA PHE A 262 15.91 -19.50 -27.63
C PHE A 262 15.27 -19.47 -29.01
N ASN A 263 14.44 -20.48 -29.33
CA ASN A 263 13.51 -20.39 -30.43
C ASN A 263 12.51 -19.28 -30.14
N THR A 264 12.54 -18.22 -30.90
CA THR A 264 11.78 -17.00 -30.65
C THR A 264 10.87 -16.67 -31.81
N THR A 265 9.69 -16.16 -31.52
CA THR A 265 8.77 -15.54 -32.47
C THR A 265 8.21 -14.26 -31.92
N ILE A 266 8.10 -13.23 -32.74
CA ILE A 266 7.57 -11.92 -32.35
C ILE A 266 6.28 -11.67 -33.13
N ARG A 267 5.20 -11.39 -32.38
CA ARG A 267 3.91 -11.00 -32.94
C ARG A 267 3.59 -9.59 -32.49
N VAL A 268 3.05 -8.80 -33.39
CA VAL A 268 2.57 -7.44 -33.09
C VAL A 268 1.14 -7.34 -33.58
N VAL A 269 0.26 -6.88 -32.72
CA VAL A 269 -1.14 -6.60 -33.02
C VAL A 269 -1.42 -5.16 -32.62
N VAL A 270 -2.08 -4.44 -33.51
CA VAL A 270 -2.52 -3.06 -33.32
C VAL A 270 -4.01 -2.99 -33.62
N CYS A 271 -4.77 -2.36 -32.76
CA CYS A 271 -6.16 -1.98 -32.98
C CYS A 271 -6.25 -0.45 -33.02
N ALA A 272 -6.99 0.07 -34.00
CA ALA A 272 -7.24 1.51 -34.10
C ALA A 272 -8.63 1.77 -34.70
N LYS A 273 -9.10 3.03 -34.64
CA LYS A 273 -10.43 3.41 -35.19
C LYS A 273 -10.55 3.18 -36.69
N THR A 274 -9.45 3.37 -37.45
CA THR A 274 -9.39 3.15 -38.90
C THR A 274 -8.31 2.15 -39.27
N GLN A 275 -8.47 1.48 -40.43
CA GLN A 275 -7.47 0.54 -40.92
C GLN A 275 -6.15 1.23 -41.29
N GLU A 276 -6.23 2.48 -41.71
CA GLU A 276 -5.05 3.30 -42.06
C GLU A 276 -4.24 3.62 -40.83
N SER A 277 -4.89 4.06 -39.72
CA SER A 277 -4.21 4.31 -38.43
C SER A 277 -3.58 3.03 -37.90
N ALA A 278 -4.31 1.90 -37.93
CA ALA A 278 -3.78 0.61 -37.48
C ALA A 278 -2.53 0.19 -38.29
N ASN A 279 -2.55 0.37 -39.62
CA ASN A 279 -1.41 0.07 -40.48
C ASN A 279 -0.25 1.03 -40.27
N ALA A 280 -0.51 2.32 -40.02
CA ALA A 280 0.52 3.32 -39.73
C ALA A 280 1.24 2.98 -38.42
N HIS A 281 0.51 2.72 -37.34
CA HIS A 281 1.11 2.30 -36.06
C HIS A 281 1.89 0.99 -36.21
N LEU A 282 1.37 0.01 -36.94
CA LEU A 282 2.07 -1.24 -37.20
C LEU A 282 3.38 -1.00 -37.98
N SER A 283 3.37 -0.10 -38.95
CA SER A 283 4.56 0.29 -39.72
C SER A 283 5.59 1.00 -38.85
N ASN A 284 5.14 1.89 -37.97
CA ASN A 284 6.02 2.57 -37.01
C ASN A 284 6.70 1.56 -36.08
N ILE A 285 5.95 0.62 -35.48
CA ILE A 285 6.52 -0.45 -34.64
C ILE A 285 7.52 -1.28 -35.45
N LYS A 286 7.20 -1.65 -36.71
CA LYS A 286 8.14 -2.35 -37.58
C LYS A 286 9.43 -1.55 -37.78
N GLY A 287 9.32 -0.23 -37.93
CA GLY A 287 10.45 0.69 -38.09
C GLY A 287 11.43 0.65 -36.93
N VAL A 288 10.91 0.55 -35.70
CA VAL A 288 11.75 0.45 -34.50
C VAL A 288 12.63 -0.78 -34.53
N PHE A 289 12.15 -1.93 -35.03
CA PHE A 289 12.98 -3.13 -35.08
C PHE A 289 14.17 -3.00 -36.05
N SER A 290 14.22 -1.96 -36.90
CA SER A 290 15.38 -1.68 -37.76
C SER A 290 16.64 -1.28 -36.98
N GLN A 291 16.52 -0.78 -35.74
CA GLN A 291 17.64 -0.48 -34.86
C GLN A 291 18.51 -1.71 -34.56
N PHE A 292 17.92 -2.90 -34.60
CA PHE A 292 18.60 -4.16 -34.36
C PHE A 292 19.30 -4.73 -35.61
N ASN A 293 19.23 -4.07 -36.77
CA ASN A 293 19.86 -4.55 -37.99
C ASN A 293 21.38 -4.53 -37.87
N TYR A 294 21.99 -5.69 -38.16
CA TYR A 294 23.45 -5.89 -38.25
C TYR A 294 23.74 -6.97 -39.31
N MET A 295 24.40 -8.04 -39.00
CA MET A 295 24.59 -9.18 -39.91
C MET A 295 23.27 -9.90 -40.22
N ASN A 296 22.27 -9.77 -39.32
CA ASN A 296 20.94 -10.26 -39.51
C ASN A 296 19.93 -9.12 -39.28
N MET A 297 18.69 -9.33 -39.70
CA MET A 297 17.64 -8.33 -39.56
C MET A 297 16.28 -9.00 -39.39
N PHE A 298 15.33 -8.28 -38.77
CA PHE A 298 13.95 -8.75 -38.69
C PHE A 298 13.21 -8.56 -40.00
N LYS A 299 12.42 -9.57 -40.39
CA LYS A 299 11.59 -9.58 -41.60
C LYS A 299 10.15 -9.93 -41.23
N LYS A 300 9.19 -9.18 -41.78
CA LYS A 300 7.77 -9.54 -41.70
C LYS A 300 7.57 -10.87 -42.45
N ARG A 301 6.95 -11.83 -41.81
CA ARG A 301 6.57 -13.10 -42.40
C ARG A 301 5.20 -12.99 -43.06
N TRP A 302 5.05 -13.67 -44.16
CA TRP A 302 3.77 -13.73 -44.88
C TRP A 302 2.81 -14.65 -44.11
N GLN A 303 1.53 -14.27 -44.02
CA GLN A 303 0.50 -15.02 -43.32
C GLN A 303 -0.80 -15.01 -44.12
N PHE A 304 -1.29 -16.20 -44.40
CA PHE A 304 -2.46 -16.39 -45.26
C PHE A 304 -3.79 -16.25 -44.50
N PHE A 305 -3.82 -16.64 -43.23
CA PHE A 305 -5.07 -16.77 -42.45
C PHE A 305 -5.07 -15.86 -41.24
N ARG A 306 -5.82 -14.76 -41.30
CA ARG A 306 -5.99 -13.79 -40.18
C ARG A 306 -6.57 -14.45 -38.94
N GLY A 307 -7.61 -15.33 -39.09
CA GLY A 307 -8.23 -16.01 -37.94
C GLY A 307 -7.26 -16.88 -37.15
N LEU A 308 -6.43 -17.69 -37.86
CA LEU A 308 -5.40 -18.49 -37.17
C LEU A 308 -4.35 -17.66 -36.42
N PHE A 309 -3.97 -16.55 -37.03
CA PHE A 309 -3.02 -15.64 -36.35
C PHE A 309 -3.62 -15.06 -35.06
N MET A 310 -4.87 -14.60 -35.13
CA MET A 310 -5.55 -14.03 -33.97
C MET A 310 -5.75 -15.08 -32.87
N THR A 311 -6.10 -16.31 -33.23
CA THR A 311 -6.17 -17.42 -32.28
C THR A 311 -4.82 -17.70 -31.65
N ASP A 312 -3.77 -17.78 -32.45
CA ASP A 312 -2.40 -17.97 -31.95
C ASP A 312 -1.93 -16.82 -31.04
N PHE A 313 -2.35 -15.59 -31.29
CA PHE A 313 -2.05 -14.42 -30.47
C PHE A 313 -2.83 -14.46 -29.15
N ILE A 314 -4.14 -14.65 -29.20
CA ILE A 314 -5.02 -14.64 -28.02
C ILE A 314 -4.63 -15.76 -27.04
N TYR A 315 -4.43 -16.98 -27.55
CA TYR A 315 -4.06 -18.14 -26.76
C TYR A 315 -2.55 -18.25 -26.49
N ARG A 316 -1.76 -17.32 -26.99
CA ARG A 316 -0.28 -17.34 -26.84
C ARG A 316 0.34 -18.64 -27.32
N TYR A 317 -0.18 -19.23 -28.40
CA TYR A 317 0.30 -20.49 -28.91
C TYR A 317 1.69 -20.35 -29.53
N PHE A 318 2.60 -21.26 -29.18
CA PHE A 318 3.89 -21.36 -29.84
C PHE A 318 3.71 -21.93 -31.26
N PRO A 319 4.44 -21.43 -32.28
CA PRO A 319 4.30 -21.91 -33.66
C PRO A 319 4.56 -23.41 -33.79
N MET A 320 3.67 -24.12 -34.51
CA MET A 320 3.76 -25.59 -34.71
C MET A 320 4.79 -26.00 -35.75
N ILE A 321 4.84 -25.29 -36.86
CA ILE A 321 5.64 -25.60 -38.02
C ILE A 321 6.39 -24.35 -38.43
N ARG A 322 7.72 -24.43 -38.47
CA ARG A 322 8.63 -23.36 -38.93
C ARG A 322 8.08 -21.92 -38.71
N GLY A 323 8.67 -21.14 -37.95
CA GLY A 323 8.17 -19.78 -37.64
C GLY A 323 8.90 -19.16 -36.50
N THR A 324 9.97 -19.79 -36.12
CA THR A 324 10.87 -19.33 -35.08
C THR A 324 12.24 -19.00 -35.65
N SER A 325 12.94 -18.10 -35.01
CA SER A 325 14.34 -17.79 -35.21
C SER A 325 15.08 -17.94 -33.88
N VAL A 326 16.36 -18.23 -33.91
CA VAL A 326 17.10 -18.34 -32.65
C VAL A 326 17.69 -16.99 -32.28
N LEU A 327 17.23 -16.47 -31.12
CA LEU A 327 17.80 -15.32 -30.46
C LEU A 327 18.52 -15.76 -29.18
N THR A 328 19.62 -15.11 -28.85
CA THR A 328 20.36 -15.38 -27.62
C THR A 328 19.78 -14.60 -26.44
N SER A 329 20.18 -14.97 -25.20
CA SER A 329 19.82 -14.23 -23.99
C SER A 329 20.14 -12.73 -24.10
N GLU A 330 21.28 -12.36 -24.70
CA GLU A 330 21.71 -10.98 -24.90
C GLU A 330 20.88 -10.25 -25.97
N GLU A 331 20.55 -10.93 -27.08
CA GLU A 331 19.67 -10.38 -28.12
C GLU A 331 18.23 -10.20 -27.62
N LEU A 332 17.74 -11.15 -26.79
CA LEU A 332 16.43 -11.04 -26.14
C LEU A 332 16.39 -9.87 -25.16
N ALA A 333 17.42 -9.69 -24.33
CA ALA A 333 17.52 -8.57 -23.41
C ALA A 333 17.52 -7.21 -24.14
N SER A 334 18.07 -7.17 -25.38
CA SER A 334 18.04 -5.97 -26.22
C SER A 334 16.62 -5.63 -26.71
N ILE A 335 15.76 -6.64 -26.91
CA ILE A 335 14.40 -6.46 -27.42
C ILE A 335 13.39 -6.26 -26.30
N TYR A 336 13.59 -6.95 -25.18
CA TYR A 336 12.72 -6.93 -24.03
C TYR A 336 13.51 -6.90 -22.73
N HIS A 337 13.27 -5.91 -21.93
CA HIS A 337 13.66 -5.80 -20.53
C HIS A 337 12.64 -4.94 -19.80
N PHE A 338 12.66 -4.95 -18.47
CA PHE A 338 11.80 -4.05 -17.72
C PHE A 338 12.38 -2.63 -17.74
N PRO A 339 11.52 -1.59 -17.76
CA PRO A 339 11.98 -0.23 -17.91
C PRO A 339 12.84 0.23 -16.73
N ASN A 340 13.80 1.10 -17.01
CA ASN A 340 14.64 1.72 -16.00
C ASN A 340 14.51 3.25 -16.06
N LYS A 341 15.16 3.97 -15.14
CA LYS A 341 15.09 5.44 -15.04
C LYS A 341 15.51 6.20 -16.29
N SER A 342 16.23 5.59 -17.23
CA SER A 342 16.65 6.24 -18.49
C SER A 342 15.49 6.43 -19.47
N ILE A 343 14.40 5.68 -19.28
CA ILE A 343 13.24 5.71 -20.17
C ILE A 343 12.25 6.78 -19.69
N ILE A 344 12.16 7.90 -20.44
CA ILE A 344 11.35 9.07 -20.06
C ILE A 344 9.95 9.02 -20.71
N THR A 345 9.54 7.93 -21.31
CA THR A 345 8.24 7.83 -21.98
C THR A 345 7.08 8.01 -21.01
N PRO A 346 6.15 8.96 -21.25
CA PRO A 346 4.92 9.08 -20.47
C PRO A 346 4.03 7.85 -20.62
N GLY A 347 3.26 7.54 -19.58
CA GLY A 347 2.27 6.46 -19.61
C GLY A 347 2.82 5.08 -19.26
N ILE A 348 4.11 4.92 -18.97
CA ILE A 348 4.61 3.66 -18.41
C ILE A 348 4.00 3.48 -17.02
N HIS A 349 3.42 2.31 -16.78
CA HIS A 349 2.85 1.93 -15.51
C HIS A 349 3.96 1.56 -14.51
N TRP A 350 4.41 2.56 -13.76
CA TRP A 350 5.43 2.38 -12.73
C TRP A 350 4.82 1.86 -11.43
N LEU A 351 5.62 1.21 -10.63
CA LEU A 351 5.26 0.91 -9.25
C LEU A 351 5.22 2.23 -8.45
N ASN A 352 4.09 2.53 -7.84
CA ASN A 352 3.90 3.79 -7.09
C ASN A 352 4.85 3.88 -5.89
N ALA A 353 4.92 2.81 -5.09
CA ALA A 353 5.76 2.72 -3.90
C ALA A 353 6.33 1.31 -3.76
N LYS A 354 7.57 1.20 -3.25
CA LYS A 354 8.20 -0.09 -2.99
C LYS A 354 7.38 -0.92 -2.01
N ARG A 355 7.44 -2.25 -2.18
CA ARG A 355 6.92 -3.19 -1.19
C ARG A 355 8.06 -3.89 -0.48
N SER A 356 7.92 -4.11 0.82
CA SER A 356 8.89 -4.85 1.63
C SER A 356 8.21 -5.95 2.40
N ALA A 357 8.91 -7.08 2.54
CA ALA A 357 8.43 -8.21 3.31
C ALA A 357 8.34 -7.86 4.80
N ALA A 358 7.30 -8.36 5.45
CA ALA A 358 7.24 -8.33 6.90
C ALA A 358 8.32 -9.23 7.51
N PRO A 359 9.00 -8.79 8.58
CA PRO A 359 9.99 -9.60 9.30
C PRO A 359 9.42 -10.96 9.72
N SER A 360 10.25 -12.00 9.69
CA SER A 360 9.82 -13.37 10.00
C SER A 360 9.43 -13.59 11.46
N ASN A 361 10.00 -12.80 12.35
CA ASN A 361 9.79 -12.85 13.80
C ASN A 361 8.56 -12.08 14.31
N LEU A 362 7.72 -11.52 13.43
CA LEU A 362 6.47 -10.87 13.86
C LEU A 362 5.52 -11.86 14.53
N ALA A 363 4.71 -11.34 15.46
CA ALA A 363 3.69 -12.08 16.18
C ALA A 363 2.75 -12.88 15.25
N THR A 364 2.37 -14.07 15.69
CA THR A 364 1.42 -14.94 14.98
C THR A 364 0.00 -14.84 15.54
N SER A 365 -0.17 -14.12 16.65
CA SER A 365 -1.45 -13.88 17.34
C SER A 365 -1.46 -12.51 17.99
N GLY A 366 -2.62 -12.02 18.39
CA GLY A 366 -2.81 -10.71 18.99
C GLY A 366 -3.81 -9.88 18.18
N LEU A 367 -3.68 -8.55 18.21
CA LEU A 367 -4.50 -7.66 17.40
C LEU A 367 -4.07 -7.73 15.93
N TYR A 368 -5.00 -8.04 15.05
CA TYR A 368 -4.77 -8.07 13.61
C TYR A 368 -4.68 -6.65 13.04
N LEU A 369 -3.57 -6.36 12.37
CA LEU A 369 -3.35 -5.05 11.73
C LEU A 369 -3.68 -5.05 10.23
N GLY A 370 -3.47 -6.18 9.56
CA GLY A 370 -3.64 -6.28 8.11
C GLY A 370 -2.82 -7.43 7.53
N ARG A 371 -2.51 -7.36 6.25
CA ARG A 371 -1.69 -8.36 5.55
C ARG A 371 -0.44 -7.71 4.96
N SER A 372 0.69 -8.36 5.07
CA SER A 372 1.86 -8.02 4.27
C SER A 372 1.89 -8.91 3.04
N THR A 373 1.70 -8.29 1.87
CA THR A 373 1.76 -9.00 0.60
C THR A 373 3.06 -8.63 -0.09
N TYR A 374 3.95 -9.62 -0.19
CA TYR A 374 5.25 -9.44 -0.81
C TYR A 374 5.60 -10.66 -1.66
N ARG A 375 5.96 -10.46 -2.91
CA ARG A 375 6.31 -11.51 -3.87
C ARG A 375 5.28 -12.65 -3.93
N GLY A 376 4.01 -12.29 -4.01
CA GLY A 376 2.90 -13.25 -4.10
C GLY A 376 2.54 -13.96 -2.78
N LEU A 377 3.29 -13.77 -1.72
CA LEU A 377 3.01 -14.32 -0.39
C LEU A 377 2.25 -13.29 0.44
N ALA A 378 1.05 -13.65 0.87
CA ALA A 378 0.24 -12.84 1.78
C ALA A 378 0.33 -13.43 3.20
N ARG A 379 0.89 -12.66 4.14
CA ARG A 379 1.02 -13.04 5.54
C ARG A 379 0.14 -12.13 6.40
N PRO A 380 -0.72 -12.66 7.29
CA PRO A 380 -1.43 -11.83 8.27
C PRO A 380 -0.43 -11.26 9.29
N ILE A 381 -0.65 -10.00 9.67
CA ILE A 381 0.20 -9.27 10.60
C ILE A 381 -0.58 -9.00 11.87
N TYR A 382 0.02 -9.35 12.99
CA TYR A 382 -0.51 -9.15 14.32
C TYR A 382 0.49 -8.35 15.17
N ILE A 383 -0.03 -7.67 16.17
CA ILE A 383 0.76 -7.04 17.22
C ILE A 383 0.39 -7.61 18.58
N GLU A 384 1.39 -7.98 19.36
CA GLU A 384 1.18 -8.53 20.72
C GLU A 384 0.75 -7.43 21.69
N ARG A 385 0.05 -7.85 22.75
CA ARG A 385 -0.46 -6.97 23.77
C ARG A 385 0.65 -6.14 24.44
N ASP A 386 1.80 -6.73 24.70
CA ASP A 386 2.91 -6.05 25.39
C ASP A 386 3.57 -4.98 24.54
N ASP A 387 3.68 -5.21 23.22
CA ASP A 387 4.20 -4.24 22.28
C ASP A 387 3.20 -3.10 22.04
N ARG A 388 1.87 -3.37 22.08
CA ARG A 388 0.83 -2.32 22.03
C ARG A 388 0.89 -1.33 23.19
N ARG A 389 1.39 -1.75 24.35
CA ARG A 389 1.58 -0.88 25.52
C ARG A 389 2.58 0.24 25.30
N ARG A 390 3.35 0.19 24.22
CA ARG A 390 4.30 1.22 23.81
C ARG A 390 3.72 2.22 22.81
N HIS A 391 2.40 2.34 22.80
CA HIS A 391 1.65 3.28 21.98
C HIS A 391 1.78 3.06 20.46
N MET A 392 0.90 3.68 19.71
CA MET A 392 0.89 3.64 18.24
C MET A 392 0.60 5.04 17.67
N TYR A 393 1.38 5.43 16.68
CA TYR A 393 1.19 6.65 15.92
C TYR A 393 0.82 6.33 14.48
N ILE A 394 -0.26 6.94 14.00
CA ILE A 394 -0.80 6.71 12.66
C ILE A 394 -0.86 8.05 11.93
N ILE A 395 -0.24 8.12 10.76
CA ILE A 395 -0.23 9.35 9.98
C ILE A 395 -0.63 9.09 8.52
N GLY A 396 -1.25 10.08 7.90
CA GLY A 396 -1.55 10.07 6.46
C GLY A 396 -2.63 11.05 6.08
N LYS A 397 -2.66 11.43 4.81
CA LYS A 397 -3.66 12.35 4.25
C LYS A 397 -5.08 11.83 4.38
N THR A 398 -6.05 12.73 4.26
CA THR A 398 -7.48 12.39 4.22
C THR A 398 -7.77 11.39 3.09
N GLY A 399 -8.64 10.42 3.36
CA GLY A 399 -9.07 9.43 2.37
C GLY A 399 -8.06 8.32 2.07
N THR A 400 -6.96 8.22 2.79
CA THR A 400 -5.93 7.18 2.59
C THR A 400 -6.23 5.85 3.29
N GLY A 401 -7.16 5.85 4.28
CA GLY A 401 -7.58 4.65 5.01
C GLY A 401 -7.28 4.66 6.51
N LYS A 402 -6.77 5.78 7.09
CA LYS A 402 -6.47 5.89 8.53
C LYS A 402 -7.65 5.54 9.43
N THR A 403 -8.79 6.21 9.23
CA THR A 403 -9.98 6.03 10.06
C THR A 403 -10.51 4.60 9.98
N GLU A 404 -10.46 4.00 8.79
CA GLU A 404 -10.80 2.58 8.61
C GLU A 404 -9.85 1.64 9.36
N PHE A 405 -8.57 1.98 9.42
CA PHE A 405 -7.58 1.23 10.18
C PHE A 405 -7.83 1.34 11.68
N LEU A 406 -8.09 2.56 12.19
CA LEU A 406 -8.50 2.78 13.58
C LEU A 406 -9.77 1.98 13.91
N LYS A 407 -10.82 2.11 13.09
CA LYS A 407 -12.11 1.40 13.24
C LYS A 407 -11.89 -0.11 13.37
N SER A 408 -11.03 -0.69 12.52
CA SER A 408 -10.72 -2.12 12.57
C SER A 408 -10.12 -2.56 13.90
N MET A 409 -9.21 -1.78 14.47
CA MET A 409 -8.58 -2.08 15.76
C MET A 409 -9.56 -1.91 16.91
N ILE A 410 -10.37 -0.85 16.90
CA ILE A 410 -11.39 -0.58 17.93
C ILE A 410 -12.43 -1.70 17.98
N ILE A 411 -12.94 -2.12 16.82
CA ILE A 411 -13.92 -3.22 16.74
C ILE A 411 -13.34 -4.50 17.33
N GLN A 412 -12.10 -4.82 17.00
CA GLN A 412 -11.44 -6.02 17.56
C GLN A 412 -11.29 -5.94 19.07
N ASP A 413 -10.88 -4.79 19.62
CA ASP A 413 -10.76 -4.59 21.06
C ASP A 413 -12.11 -4.74 21.76
N ILE A 414 -13.18 -4.14 21.23
CA ILE A 414 -14.55 -4.28 21.77
C ILE A 414 -15.00 -5.75 21.74
N MET A 415 -14.77 -6.45 20.62
CA MET A 415 -15.14 -7.87 20.47
C MET A 415 -14.36 -8.79 21.43
N ASN A 416 -13.10 -8.44 21.69
CA ASN A 416 -12.24 -9.17 22.63
C ASN A 416 -12.54 -8.86 24.11
N GLY A 417 -13.49 -7.95 24.40
CA GLY A 417 -13.87 -7.60 25.76
C GLY A 417 -12.98 -6.54 26.41
N GLU A 418 -12.13 -5.90 25.66
CA GLU A 418 -11.22 -4.85 26.15
C GLU A 418 -11.98 -3.54 26.45
N GLY A 419 -11.40 -2.74 27.38
CA GLY A 419 -11.86 -1.37 27.61
C GLY A 419 -11.25 -0.43 26.58
N VAL A 420 -12.11 0.42 26.01
CA VAL A 420 -11.70 1.38 24.99
C VAL A 420 -12.26 2.77 25.27
N ALA A 421 -11.49 3.81 24.92
CA ALA A 421 -12.01 5.17 24.76
C ALA A 421 -11.69 5.63 23.33
N VAL A 422 -12.63 6.31 22.70
CA VAL A 422 -12.50 6.86 21.34
C VAL A 422 -12.88 8.33 21.35
N ILE A 423 -12.00 9.19 20.86
CA ILE A 423 -12.32 10.61 20.60
C ILE A 423 -12.39 10.80 19.09
N ASP A 424 -13.54 11.28 18.64
CA ASP A 424 -13.81 11.54 17.24
C ASP A 424 -14.29 12.99 17.03
N PRO A 425 -13.49 13.87 16.41
CA PRO A 425 -13.89 15.24 16.11
C PRO A 425 -14.78 15.37 14.86
N HIS A 426 -15.05 14.27 14.14
CA HIS A 426 -15.94 14.24 12.99
C HIS A 426 -17.30 13.61 13.30
N GLY A 427 -17.33 12.62 14.18
CA GLY A 427 -18.52 11.89 14.61
C GLY A 427 -18.78 10.60 13.83
N ASP A 428 -18.30 10.49 12.60
CA ASP A 428 -18.55 9.35 11.72
C ASP A 428 -17.98 8.04 12.28
N LEU A 429 -16.79 8.08 12.87
CA LEU A 429 -16.14 6.90 13.48
C LEU A 429 -16.95 6.36 14.66
N VAL A 430 -17.45 7.25 15.51
CA VAL A 430 -18.29 6.87 16.66
C VAL A 430 -19.60 6.26 16.18
N GLU A 431 -20.26 6.85 15.18
CA GLU A 431 -21.50 6.33 14.60
C GLU A 431 -21.31 4.93 14.00
N ASP A 432 -20.22 4.72 13.28
CA ASP A 432 -19.86 3.43 12.71
C ASP A 432 -19.60 2.36 13.78
N ILE A 433 -18.89 2.72 14.86
CA ILE A 433 -18.61 1.81 15.98
C ILE A 433 -19.91 1.40 16.69
N LEU A 434 -20.83 2.33 16.90
CA LEU A 434 -22.12 2.03 17.55
C LEU A 434 -22.92 0.95 16.82
N GLN A 435 -22.84 0.90 15.48
CA GLN A 435 -23.53 -0.10 14.67
C GLN A 435 -23.01 -1.53 14.85
N VAL A 436 -21.78 -1.69 15.34
CA VAL A 436 -21.13 -2.99 15.50
C VAL A 436 -20.94 -3.42 16.96
N ILE A 437 -21.48 -2.67 17.90
CA ILE A 437 -21.45 -3.04 19.35
C ILE A 437 -22.16 -4.37 19.56
N PRO A 438 -21.49 -5.37 20.16
CA PRO A 438 -22.16 -6.62 20.53
C PRO A 438 -23.25 -6.36 21.58
N PRO A 439 -24.46 -6.97 21.47
CA PRO A 439 -25.53 -6.78 22.45
C PRO A 439 -25.11 -7.03 23.91
N LYS A 440 -24.19 -7.99 24.13
CA LYS A 440 -23.64 -8.30 25.47
C LYS A 440 -22.80 -7.19 26.09
N ARG A 441 -22.33 -6.22 25.26
CA ARG A 441 -21.54 -5.06 25.69
C ARG A 441 -22.34 -3.76 25.68
N ALA A 442 -23.64 -3.78 25.35
CA ALA A 442 -24.47 -2.59 25.24
C ALA A 442 -24.52 -1.77 26.55
N GLU A 443 -24.54 -2.43 27.71
CA GLU A 443 -24.54 -1.76 29.02
C GLU A 443 -23.17 -1.17 29.42
N ASP A 444 -22.12 -1.57 28.72
CA ASP A 444 -20.78 -1.05 28.96
C ASP A 444 -20.51 0.25 28.21
N VAL A 445 -21.37 0.63 27.26
CA VAL A 445 -21.15 1.81 26.41
C VAL A 445 -21.56 3.08 27.15
N ILE A 446 -20.67 4.04 27.14
CA ILE A 446 -20.86 5.42 27.55
C ILE A 446 -20.66 6.29 26.32
N LEU A 447 -21.72 6.85 25.79
CA LEU A 447 -21.68 7.77 24.66
C LEU A 447 -21.75 9.20 25.18
N PHE A 448 -20.60 9.89 25.20
CA PHE A 448 -20.53 11.31 25.50
C PHE A 448 -20.80 12.11 24.22
N ASP A 449 -22.02 12.64 24.10
CA ASP A 449 -22.45 13.46 22.95
C ASP A 449 -22.91 14.82 23.43
N PRO A 450 -22.10 15.89 23.27
CA PRO A 450 -22.48 17.25 23.65
C PRO A 450 -23.68 17.81 22.90
N SER A 451 -24.05 17.23 21.76
CA SER A 451 -25.18 17.67 20.97
C SER A 451 -26.56 17.27 21.57
N ASP A 452 -26.59 16.43 22.58
CA ASP A 452 -27.82 16.12 23.33
C ASP A 452 -28.18 17.26 24.29
N TYR A 453 -28.92 18.23 23.79
CA TYR A 453 -29.39 19.38 24.57
C TYR A 453 -30.44 19.04 25.63
N GLU A 454 -31.17 17.93 25.47
CA GLU A 454 -32.24 17.54 26.37
C GLU A 454 -31.72 16.81 27.62
N ARG A 455 -30.68 16.02 27.46
CA ARG A 455 -30.07 15.23 28.54
C ARG A 455 -28.55 15.37 28.57
N PRO A 456 -28.00 16.56 28.84
CA PRO A 456 -26.56 16.77 28.86
C PRO A 456 -25.89 15.89 29.93
N MET A 457 -24.77 15.25 29.53
CA MET A 457 -23.90 14.54 30.47
C MET A 457 -22.99 15.54 31.18
N GLY A 458 -22.95 15.49 32.50
CA GLY A 458 -22.08 16.35 33.30
C GLY A 458 -20.63 15.94 33.21
N PHE A 459 -19.79 16.97 33.10
CA PHE A 459 -18.34 16.81 33.13
C PHE A 459 -17.71 17.93 33.97
N ASN A 460 -17.41 17.65 35.24
CA ASN A 460 -16.81 18.63 36.14
C ASN A 460 -15.29 18.65 35.98
N ILE A 461 -14.78 19.74 35.42
CA ILE A 461 -13.34 19.96 35.23
C ILE A 461 -12.61 20.09 36.58
N MET A 462 -13.28 20.61 37.59
CA MET A 462 -12.73 20.93 38.90
C MET A 462 -12.70 19.72 39.84
N GLU A 463 -13.27 18.58 39.45
CA GLU A 463 -13.34 17.38 40.29
C GLU A 463 -11.94 16.80 40.51
N ALA A 464 -11.49 16.79 41.76
CA ALA A 464 -10.18 16.34 42.19
C ALA A 464 -10.25 15.85 43.66
N ASP A 465 -9.73 14.64 43.90
CA ASP A 465 -9.75 13.97 45.22
C ASP A 465 -8.48 14.21 46.04
N THR A 466 -7.39 14.62 45.42
CA THR A 466 -6.09 14.85 46.04
C THR A 466 -5.53 16.23 45.68
N GLU A 467 -4.66 16.75 46.53
CA GLU A 467 -3.99 18.04 46.25
C GLU A 467 -3.19 18.01 44.94
N GLN A 468 -2.55 16.88 44.63
CA GLN A 468 -1.84 16.72 43.38
C GLN A 468 -2.79 16.81 42.17
N GLN A 469 -3.99 16.23 42.26
CA GLN A 469 -5.01 16.33 41.20
C GLN A 469 -5.54 17.75 41.05
N LYS A 470 -5.70 18.53 42.15
CA LYS A 470 -6.08 19.95 42.11
C LYS A 470 -5.07 20.79 41.35
N HIS A 471 -3.79 20.62 41.66
CA HIS A 471 -2.73 21.30 40.95
C HIS A 471 -2.63 20.92 39.48
N PHE A 472 -2.81 19.62 39.18
CA PHE A 472 -2.83 19.14 37.79
C PHE A 472 -4.03 19.71 36.99
N ALA A 473 -5.21 19.74 37.60
CA ALA A 473 -6.40 20.34 36.97
C ALA A 473 -6.19 21.82 36.66
N ALA A 474 -5.57 22.57 37.59
CA ALA A 474 -5.21 23.97 37.40
C ALA A 474 -4.21 24.16 36.26
N ASN A 475 -3.14 23.35 36.21
CA ASN A 475 -2.14 23.40 35.16
C ASN A 475 -2.74 23.06 33.80
N SER A 476 -3.59 22.02 33.72
CA SER A 476 -4.24 21.59 32.50
C SER A 476 -5.19 22.67 31.94
N LEU A 477 -5.93 23.36 32.80
CA LEU A 477 -6.78 24.48 32.38
C LEU A 477 -5.96 25.68 31.88
N ILE A 478 -4.84 25.99 32.54
CA ILE A 478 -3.90 27.05 32.11
C ILE A 478 -3.30 26.66 30.75
N GLY A 479 -2.84 25.43 30.58
CA GLY A 479 -2.33 24.90 29.31
C GLY A 479 -3.35 24.97 28.18
N LEU A 480 -4.61 24.67 28.47
CA LEU A 480 -5.74 24.85 27.56
C LEU A 480 -5.91 26.32 27.15
N MET A 481 -5.81 27.25 28.09
CA MET A 481 -5.91 28.69 27.78
C MET A 481 -4.79 29.15 26.85
N TYR A 482 -3.56 28.67 27.06
CA TYR A 482 -2.48 28.91 26.12
C TYR A 482 -2.80 28.37 24.74
N LYS A 483 -3.24 27.13 24.64
CA LYS A 483 -3.54 26.47 23.36
C LYS A 483 -4.64 27.20 22.56
N LEU A 484 -5.67 27.70 23.26
CA LEU A 484 -6.83 28.35 22.62
C LEU A 484 -6.59 29.84 22.30
N PHE A 485 -5.83 30.55 23.16
CA PHE A 485 -5.78 32.02 23.08
C PHE A 485 -4.38 32.58 22.85
N ASP A 486 -3.34 31.81 23.10
CA ASP A 486 -1.93 32.24 22.93
C ASP A 486 -1.00 31.10 22.55
N PRO A 487 -1.27 30.37 21.46
CA PRO A 487 -0.48 29.21 21.05
C PRO A 487 1.00 29.53 20.77
N ASN A 488 1.29 30.80 20.42
CA ASN A 488 2.64 31.26 20.11
C ASN A 488 3.33 31.94 21.33
N LYS A 489 2.71 31.91 22.51
CA LYS A 489 3.20 32.53 23.76
C LYS A 489 3.58 34.01 23.58
N THR A 490 2.72 34.78 22.92
CA THR A 490 2.92 36.20 22.62
C THR A 490 2.69 37.10 23.83
N GLY A 491 2.26 36.54 24.96
CA GLY A 491 2.00 37.25 26.21
C GLY A 491 0.53 37.61 26.43
N ILE A 492 -0.38 37.14 25.53
CA ILE A 492 -1.83 37.22 25.70
C ILE A 492 -2.25 36.41 26.93
N VAL A 493 -1.70 35.20 27.14
CA VAL A 493 -1.81 34.46 28.38
C VAL A 493 -0.44 34.53 29.07
N GLY A 494 -0.33 35.31 30.13
CA GLY A 494 0.93 35.57 30.80
C GLY A 494 0.91 35.22 32.28
N PRO A 495 2.04 35.43 33.01
CA PRO A 495 2.19 35.04 34.42
C PRO A 495 1.10 35.56 35.34
N ARG A 496 0.58 36.76 35.09
CA ARG A 496 -0.51 37.35 35.91
C ARG A 496 -1.83 36.59 35.72
N PHE A 497 -2.11 36.22 34.48
CA PHE A 497 -3.28 35.40 34.16
C PHE A 497 -3.17 34.03 34.84
N GLU A 498 -2.02 33.36 34.70
CA GLU A 498 -1.78 32.04 35.31
C GLU A 498 -1.93 32.09 36.84
N HIS A 499 -1.31 33.11 37.48
CA HIS A 499 -1.37 33.28 38.93
C HIS A 499 -2.81 33.48 39.43
N ALA A 500 -3.61 34.31 38.75
CA ALA A 500 -4.97 34.56 39.12
C ALA A 500 -5.88 33.37 38.92
N VAL A 501 -5.80 32.71 37.78
CA VAL A 501 -6.60 31.52 37.48
C VAL A 501 -6.28 30.36 38.41
N ARG A 502 -4.96 30.11 38.67
CA ARG A 502 -4.50 29.10 39.62
C ARG A 502 -5.09 29.31 41.01
N ASN A 503 -4.97 30.52 41.55
CA ASN A 503 -5.48 30.83 42.90
C ASN A 503 -7.01 30.75 42.94
N ALA A 504 -7.72 31.22 41.89
CA ALA A 504 -9.18 31.10 41.80
C ALA A 504 -9.64 29.63 41.80
N MET A 505 -9.01 28.79 40.96
CA MET A 505 -9.32 27.36 40.90
C MET A 505 -9.04 26.66 42.24
N LEU A 506 -7.87 26.83 42.82
CA LEU A 506 -7.51 26.20 44.09
C LEU A 506 -8.43 26.66 45.24
N THR A 507 -8.87 27.93 45.23
CA THR A 507 -9.83 28.44 46.22
C THR A 507 -11.18 27.73 46.11
N VAL A 508 -11.77 27.66 44.92
CA VAL A 508 -13.11 27.02 44.74
C VAL A 508 -13.08 25.51 44.97
N MET A 509 -11.93 24.83 44.70
CA MET A 509 -11.77 23.39 44.95
C MET A 509 -11.82 22.99 46.44
N TYR A 510 -11.79 23.94 47.41
CA TYR A 510 -12.06 23.65 48.80
C TYR A 510 -13.55 23.43 49.07
N GLU A 511 -14.42 23.80 48.15
CA GLU A 511 -15.86 23.50 48.19
C GLU A 511 -16.16 22.37 47.21
N LYS A 512 -16.56 21.21 47.73
CA LYS A 512 -16.89 20.05 46.91
C LYS A 512 -18.03 20.32 45.97
N GLY A 513 -17.88 19.93 44.67
CA GLY A 513 -18.89 20.16 43.66
C GLY A 513 -18.80 21.52 42.97
N SER A 514 -17.80 22.35 43.29
CA SER A 514 -17.50 23.58 42.55
C SER A 514 -17.11 23.26 41.11
N THR A 515 -17.47 24.16 40.20
CA THR A 515 -17.28 24.04 38.75
C THR A 515 -16.57 25.26 38.19
N LEU A 516 -16.40 25.31 36.89
CA LEU A 516 -15.81 26.48 36.23
C LEU A 516 -16.70 27.75 36.44
N ILE A 517 -17.98 27.60 36.74
CA ILE A 517 -18.89 28.69 37.05
C ILE A 517 -18.47 29.37 38.35
N GLU A 518 -18.16 28.62 39.41
CA GLU A 518 -17.68 29.16 40.67
C GLU A 518 -16.27 29.80 40.54
N VAL A 519 -15.42 29.33 39.61
CA VAL A 519 -14.17 30.03 39.28
C VAL A 519 -14.44 31.42 38.73
N MET A 520 -15.41 31.58 37.87
CA MET A 520 -15.85 32.90 37.37
C MET A 520 -16.43 33.76 38.50
N ARG A 521 -17.25 33.18 39.36
CA ARG A 521 -17.89 33.88 40.47
C ARG A 521 -16.85 34.37 41.49
N VAL A 522 -15.83 33.57 41.84
CA VAL A 522 -14.77 34.01 42.79
C VAL A 522 -13.93 35.15 42.24
N LEU A 523 -13.82 35.29 40.95
CA LEU A 523 -13.10 36.40 40.28
C LEU A 523 -13.92 37.71 40.23
N THR A 524 -15.27 37.64 40.34
CA THR A 524 -16.16 38.77 40.14
C THR A 524 -16.95 39.16 41.37
N ASP A 525 -17.21 38.23 42.31
CA ASP A 525 -18.02 38.39 43.50
C ASP A 525 -17.15 38.36 44.78
N GLN A 526 -16.88 39.53 45.36
CA GLN A 526 -16.08 39.67 46.57
C GLN A 526 -16.76 39.06 47.81
N THR A 527 -18.09 39.06 47.86
CA THR A 527 -18.85 38.43 48.94
C THR A 527 -18.66 36.92 48.95
N TYR A 528 -18.70 36.32 47.77
CA TYR A 528 -18.43 34.87 47.60
C TYR A 528 -17.00 34.49 48.01
N VAL A 529 -16.03 35.34 47.71
CA VAL A 529 -14.62 35.13 48.19
C VAL A 529 -14.58 35.07 49.73
N GLN A 530 -15.28 36.02 50.40
CA GLN A 530 -15.30 36.04 51.88
C GLN A 530 -16.00 34.81 52.47
N GLU A 531 -17.01 34.27 51.80
CA GLU A 531 -17.64 33.01 52.21
C GLU A 531 -16.73 31.78 52.10
N LEU A 532 -15.87 31.77 51.09
CA LEU A 532 -14.95 30.65 50.82
C LEU A 532 -13.69 30.72 51.68
N LEU A 533 -13.13 31.88 51.99
CA LEU A 533 -11.88 32.05 52.69
C LEU A 533 -11.75 31.26 53.99
N PRO A 534 -12.81 31.12 54.86
CA PRO A 534 -12.73 30.26 56.03
C PRO A 534 -12.50 28.79 55.73
N LYS A 535 -12.89 28.29 54.54
CA LYS A 535 -12.72 26.89 54.08
C LYS A 535 -11.32 26.64 53.50
N VAL A 536 -10.62 27.72 53.08
CA VAL A 536 -9.28 27.58 52.47
C VAL A 536 -8.25 27.33 53.54
N GLU A 537 -7.64 26.13 53.56
CA GLU A 537 -6.65 25.74 54.54
C GLU A 537 -5.27 26.31 54.24
N ASP A 538 -4.87 26.36 52.92
CA ASP A 538 -3.56 26.83 52.52
C ASP A 538 -3.39 28.36 52.78
N PRO A 539 -2.41 28.74 53.60
CA PRO A 539 -2.17 30.13 53.94
C PRO A 539 -1.69 30.99 52.77
N ILE A 540 -1.05 30.36 51.75
CA ILE A 540 -0.58 31.10 50.56
C ILE A 540 -1.75 31.48 49.67
N ILE A 541 -2.70 30.57 49.44
CA ILE A 541 -3.89 30.82 48.66
C ILE A 541 -4.77 31.88 49.40
N ARG A 542 -4.86 31.78 50.70
CA ARG A 542 -5.60 32.75 51.53
C ARG A 542 -5.04 34.16 51.39
N ARG A 543 -3.68 34.30 51.51
CA ARG A 543 -2.96 35.58 51.38
C ARG A 543 -3.08 36.19 49.98
N TYR A 544 -3.30 35.39 48.96
CA TYR A 544 -3.58 35.95 47.63
C TYR A 544 -4.79 36.86 47.63
N TRP A 545 -5.87 36.47 48.34
CA TRP A 545 -7.11 37.24 48.42
C TRP A 545 -7.03 38.35 49.45
N THR A 546 -6.45 38.08 50.64
CA THR A 546 -6.43 39.06 51.74
C THR A 546 -5.38 40.16 51.56
N ASP A 547 -4.26 39.85 50.97
CA ASP A 547 -3.13 40.77 50.87
C ASP A 547 -2.92 41.25 49.42
N GLN A 548 -2.68 40.34 48.48
CA GLN A 548 -2.28 40.70 47.11
C GLN A 548 -3.44 41.39 46.33
N ILE A 549 -4.59 40.78 46.31
CA ILE A 549 -5.77 41.33 45.61
C ILE A 549 -6.33 42.53 46.36
N ALA A 550 -6.41 42.49 47.69
CA ALA A 550 -6.91 43.60 48.51
C ALA A 550 -6.08 44.89 48.37
N GLN A 551 -4.74 44.77 48.23
CA GLN A 551 -3.82 45.90 48.06
C GLN A 551 -3.66 46.38 46.59
N THR A 552 -4.21 45.65 45.62
CA THR A 552 -4.22 46.06 44.21
C THR A 552 -5.27 47.15 43.99
N SER A 553 -4.92 48.22 43.25
CA SER A 553 -5.86 49.29 42.96
C SER A 553 -7.08 48.73 42.19
N ASP A 554 -8.26 49.23 42.44
CA ASP A 554 -9.51 48.76 41.81
C ASP A 554 -9.46 48.78 40.27
N PHE A 555 -8.74 49.72 39.69
CA PHE A 555 -8.53 49.81 38.26
C PHE A 555 -7.74 48.60 37.70
N HIS A 556 -6.57 48.30 38.27
CA HIS A 556 -5.77 47.18 37.82
C HIS A 556 -6.41 45.84 38.16
N LYS A 557 -7.17 45.77 39.25
CA LYS A 557 -7.92 44.58 39.62
C LYS A 557 -9.04 44.30 38.59
N SER A 558 -9.81 45.31 38.24
CA SER A 558 -10.83 45.19 37.21
C SER A 558 -10.24 44.79 35.87
N GLU A 559 -9.17 45.41 35.41
CA GLU A 559 -8.51 45.12 34.13
C GLU A 559 -8.08 43.65 34.04
N VAL A 560 -7.44 43.08 35.06
CA VAL A 560 -6.99 41.67 35.05
C VAL A 560 -8.16 40.70 35.12
N LEU A 561 -9.13 40.98 35.99
CA LEU A 561 -10.30 40.12 36.21
C LEU A 561 -11.23 40.14 35.00
N ASP A 562 -11.48 41.29 34.37
CA ASP A 562 -12.27 41.41 33.16
C ASP A 562 -11.63 40.69 32.01
N TYR A 563 -10.28 40.74 31.90
CA TYR A 563 -9.53 40.03 30.91
C TYR A 563 -9.66 38.51 31.04
N ILE A 564 -9.58 37.95 32.26
CA ILE A 564 -9.74 36.53 32.55
C ILE A 564 -11.19 36.11 32.26
N THR A 565 -12.13 36.89 32.79
CA THR A 565 -13.59 36.67 32.64
C THR A 565 -14.03 36.65 31.19
N SER A 566 -13.49 37.53 30.34
CA SER A 566 -13.79 37.53 28.90
C SER A 566 -13.39 36.23 28.18
N LYS A 567 -12.32 35.56 28.60
CA LYS A 567 -11.87 34.28 27.97
C LYS A 567 -12.71 33.10 28.43
N PHE A 568 -12.96 32.97 29.72
CA PHE A 568 -13.81 31.91 30.26
C PHE A 568 -15.31 32.13 29.94
N GLY A 569 -15.73 33.40 29.84
CA GLY A 569 -17.13 33.77 29.56
C GLY A 569 -17.67 33.12 28.30
N ARG A 570 -16.88 32.94 27.29
CA ARG A 570 -17.28 32.24 26.05
C ARG A 570 -17.83 30.83 26.29
N PHE A 571 -17.23 30.07 27.20
CA PHE A 571 -17.67 28.70 27.50
C PHE A 571 -18.83 28.68 28.47
N VAL A 572 -18.87 29.60 29.45
CA VAL A 572 -19.94 29.69 30.44
C VAL A 572 -21.23 30.32 29.85
N THR A 573 -21.13 31.24 28.90
CA THR A 573 -22.29 31.81 28.22
C THR A 573 -22.90 30.89 27.19
N ASN A 574 -22.12 29.95 26.62
CA ASN A 574 -22.66 28.93 25.74
C ASN A 574 -23.51 27.93 26.56
N LYS A 575 -24.82 27.91 26.31
CA LYS A 575 -25.77 27.09 27.07
C LYS A 575 -25.42 25.60 27.03
N MET A 576 -25.02 25.07 25.90
CA MET A 576 -24.63 23.66 25.73
C MET A 576 -23.41 23.35 26.62
N ILE A 577 -22.34 24.09 26.47
CA ILE A 577 -21.09 23.88 27.24
C ILE A 577 -21.38 24.08 28.73
N ARG A 578 -22.08 25.15 29.12
CA ARG A 578 -22.41 25.42 30.51
C ARG A 578 -23.18 24.28 31.16
N ASN A 579 -24.16 23.67 30.48
CA ASN A 579 -24.91 22.53 30.99
C ASN A 579 -24.07 21.27 31.14
N ILE A 580 -22.96 21.16 30.43
CA ILE A 580 -21.97 20.05 30.58
C ILE A 580 -21.04 20.33 31.76
N ILE A 581 -20.30 21.47 31.70
CA ILE A 581 -19.21 21.76 32.66
C ILE A 581 -19.70 22.38 33.97
N GLY A 582 -20.94 22.77 34.05
CA GLY A 582 -21.56 23.41 35.22
C GLY A 582 -22.26 22.43 36.17
N GLN A 583 -22.30 21.14 35.88
CA GLN A 583 -22.81 20.13 36.80
C GLN A 583 -21.80 19.87 37.91
N SER A 584 -22.25 19.77 39.17
CA SER A 584 -21.40 19.57 40.34
C SER A 584 -20.65 18.24 40.35
N GLU A 585 -21.18 17.22 39.68
CA GLU A 585 -20.60 15.88 39.60
C GLU A 585 -20.52 15.43 38.13
N SER A 586 -19.44 14.77 37.77
CA SER A 586 -19.31 14.14 36.45
C SER A 586 -20.28 12.96 36.37
N SER A 587 -20.90 12.76 35.19
CA SER A 587 -21.85 11.68 34.92
C SER A 587 -21.23 10.28 35.03
N PHE A 588 -19.90 10.18 34.83
CA PHE A 588 -19.13 8.94 34.94
C PHE A 588 -17.71 9.20 35.45
N SER A 589 -17.12 8.17 36.07
CA SER A 589 -15.71 8.22 36.51
C SER A 589 -14.79 7.58 35.49
N PHE A 590 -13.85 8.32 34.94
CA PHE A 590 -12.82 7.80 34.01
C PHE A 590 -12.02 6.63 34.63
N ARG A 591 -11.76 6.66 35.93
CA ARG A 591 -11.10 5.57 36.63
C ARG A 591 -11.92 4.28 36.56
N LYS A 592 -13.22 4.34 36.85
CA LYS A 592 -14.13 3.18 36.73
C LYS A 592 -14.27 2.70 35.29
N VAL A 593 -14.33 3.61 34.33
CA VAL A 593 -14.37 3.28 32.90
C VAL A 593 -13.19 2.38 32.54
N MET A 594 -11.99 2.71 33.02
CA MET A 594 -10.80 1.90 32.75
C MET A 594 -10.77 0.56 33.51
N ASP A 595 -11.09 0.59 34.80
CA ASP A 595 -10.99 -0.58 35.67
C ASP A 595 -12.08 -1.63 35.38
N GLU A 596 -13.27 -1.18 34.94
CA GLU A 596 -14.42 -2.03 34.56
C GLU A 596 -14.40 -2.40 33.06
N GLN A 597 -13.41 -1.97 32.29
CA GLN A 597 -13.26 -2.25 30.85
C GLN A 597 -14.48 -1.75 30.04
N LYS A 598 -14.97 -0.53 30.35
CA LYS A 598 -16.10 0.09 29.64
C LYS A 598 -15.68 0.58 28.24
N ILE A 599 -16.66 0.92 27.43
CA ILE A 599 -16.53 1.48 26.11
C ILE A 599 -16.95 2.95 26.17
N LEU A 600 -16.00 3.88 26.14
CA LEU A 600 -16.27 5.31 26.18
C LEU A 600 -16.14 5.89 24.77
N LEU A 601 -17.26 6.28 24.18
CA LEU A 601 -17.31 6.91 22.87
C LEU A 601 -17.57 8.40 23.05
N ILE A 602 -16.64 9.24 22.59
CA ILE A 602 -16.67 10.69 22.74
C ILE A 602 -16.86 11.30 21.35
N ASN A 603 -18.10 11.73 21.07
CA ASN A 603 -18.48 12.37 19.81
C ASN A 603 -18.32 13.89 19.92
N LEU A 604 -17.23 14.42 19.38
CA LEU A 604 -16.97 15.86 19.37
C LEU A 604 -17.15 16.46 17.96
N SER A 605 -18.18 16.01 17.24
CA SER A 605 -18.45 16.43 15.86
C SER A 605 -18.43 17.94 15.69
N LYS A 606 -17.38 18.47 15.05
CA LYS A 606 -17.21 19.90 14.76
C LYS A 606 -18.37 20.49 13.95
N GLY A 607 -18.97 19.68 13.09
CA GLY A 607 -20.13 20.09 12.30
C GLY A 607 -21.38 20.35 13.13
N THR A 608 -21.52 19.67 14.28
CA THR A 608 -22.70 19.75 15.13
C THR A 608 -22.53 20.75 16.28
N ILE A 609 -21.37 20.71 16.96
CA ILE A 609 -21.14 21.52 18.16
C ILE A 609 -20.26 22.76 17.93
N GLY A 610 -19.67 22.87 16.73
CA GLY A 610 -18.68 23.90 16.38
C GLY A 610 -17.26 23.56 16.79
N GLU A 611 -16.30 24.07 16.02
CA GLU A 611 -14.88 23.74 16.19
C GLU A 611 -14.30 24.18 17.54
N GLU A 612 -14.64 25.38 17.99
CA GLU A 612 -14.15 25.94 19.25
C GLU A 612 -14.61 25.10 20.46
N ASN A 613 -15.89 24.70 20.48
CA ASN A 613 -16.45 23.84 21.53
C ASN A 613 -15.86 22.42 21.49
N SER A 614 -15.69 21.85 20.31
CA SER A 614 -15.07 20.55 20.10
C SER A 614 -13.63 20.53 20.65
N ASN A 615 -12.83 21.52 20.27
CA ASN A 615 -11.46 21.66 20.75
C ASN A 615 -11.40 21.89 22.27
N PHE A 616 -12.28 22.74 22.83
CA PHE A 616 -12.35 22.98 24.28
C PHE A 616 -12.64 21.69 25.04
N LEU A 617 -13.71 20.96 24.68
CA LEU A 617 -14.07 19.72 25.37
C LEU A 617 -12.98 18.65 25.23
N GLY A 618 -12.40 18.46 24.06
CA GLY A 618 -11.32 17.50 23.86
C GLY A 618 -10.05 17.84 24.65
N LEU A 619 -9.66 19.13 24.71
CA LEU A 619 -8.52 19.60 25.49
C LEU A 619 -8.72 19.44 27.01
N VAL A 620 -9.95 19.26 27.48
CA VAL A 620 -10.24 18.98 28.89
C VAL A 620 -10.40 17.49 29.16
N LEU A 621 -11.07 16.77 28.26
CA LEU A 621 -11.34 15.32 28.40
C LEU A 621 -10.05 14.48 28.38
N VAL A 622 -9.15 14.79 27.46
CA VAL A 622 -7.89 14.03 27.30
C VAL A 622 -7.02 14.06 28.56
N PRO A 623 -6.68 15.23 29.15
CA PRO A 623 -5.92 15.26 30.42
C PRO A 623 -6.64 14.55 31.57
N LYS A 624 -7.96 14.67 31.69
CA LYS A 624 -8.73 13.98 32.75
C LYS A 624 -8.63 12.47 32.67
N LEU A 625 -8.71 11.91 31.45
CA LEU A 625 -8.52 10.47 31.25
C LEU A 625 -7.11 10.04 31.65
N LEU A 626 -6.11 10.86 31.37
CA LEU A 626 -4.72 10.60 31.73
C LEU A 626 -4.50 10.67 33.24
N VAL A 627 -5.09 11.67 33.94
CA VAL A 627 -5.06 11.74 35.40
C VAL A 627 -5.70 10.52 36.04
N ALA A 628 -6.83 10.08 35.48
CA ALA A 628 -7.49 8.87 35.93
C ALA A 628 -6.62 7.61 35.72
N ALA A 629 -5.83 7.54 34.65
CA ALA A 629 -4.86 6.48 34.49
C ALA A 629 -3.74 6.54 35.54
N MET A 630 -3.20 7.72 35.80
CA MET A 630 -2.13 7.93 36.80
C MET A 630 -2.63 7.60 38.22
N SER A 631 -3.90 7.83 38.54
CA SER A 631 -4.48 7.47 39.84
C SER A 631 -4.43 5.96 40.12
N ARG A 632 -4.21 5.11 39.11
CA ARG A 632 -4.00 3.65 39.26
C ARG A 632 -2.70 3.27 39.97
N GLN A 633 -1.88 4.25 40.38
CA GLN A 633 -0.70 3.98 41.22
C GLN A 633 -1.07 3.36 42.57
N ASP A 634 -2.30 3.48 43.04
CA ASP A 634 -2.83 2.91 44.26
C ASP A 634 -3.05 1.40 44.21
N MET A 635 -2.97 0.79 43.00
CA MET A 635 -3.11 -0.64 42.80
C MET A 635 -1.85 -1.27 42.18
N PRO A 636 -1.57 -2.56 42.45
CA PRO A 636 -0.43 -3.27 41.86
C PRO A 636 -0.49 -3.28 40.35
N MET A 637 0.66 -3.21 39.68
CA MET A 637 0.74 -3.20 38.22
C MET A 637 0.12 -4.45 37.56
N SER A 638 0.16 -5.61 38.27
CA SER A 638 -0.44 -6.87 37.82
C SER A 638 -1.97 -6.85 37.75
N GLU A 639 -2.60 -6.03 38.57
CA GLU A 639 -4.06 -5.92 38.63
C GLU A 639 -4.61 -4.85 37.67
N ARG A 640 -3.75 -3.96 37.18
CA ARG A 640 -4.14 -2.93 36.22
C ARG A 640 -4.49 -3.60 34.88
N LYS A 641 -5.72 -3.45 34.45
CA LYS A 641 -6.17 -3.91 33.13
C LYS A 641 -5.70 -2.95 32.04
N ASP A 642 -5.33 -3.48 30.88
CA ASP A 642 -5.04 -2.65 29.71
C ASP A 642 -6.27 -1.88 29.27
N PHE A 643 -6.10 -0.63 28.92
CA PHE A 643 -7.15 0.23 28.39
C PHE A 643 -6.63 0.93 27.14
N PHE A 644 -7.39 0.87 26.05
CA PHE A 644 -6.97 1.37 24.76
C PHE A 644 -7.66 2.71 24.46
N PHE A 645 -6.85 3.73 24.27
CA PHE A 645 -7.30 5.08 24.03
C PHE A 645 -6.99 5.52 22.60
N TYR A 646 -8.01 5.65 21.79
CA TYR A 646 -7.95 6.02 20.38
C TYR A 646 -8.32 7.49 20.22
N VAL A 647 -7.43 8.26 19.59
CA VAL A 647 -7.64 9.68 19.33
C VAL A 647 -7.43 9.96 17.86
N ASP A 648 -8.51 10.25 17.13
CA ASP A 648 -8.40 10.75 15.77
C ASP A 648 -8.15 12.27 15.78
N GLU A 649 -7.46 12.81 14.77
CA GLU A 649 -7.06 14.22 14.68
C GLU A 649 -6.42 14.74 15.98
N PHE A 650 -5.47 13.96 16.51
CA PHE A 650 -4.83 14.16 17.82
C PHE A 650 -4.28 15.57 18.04
N GLN A 651 -3.78 16.23 16.99
CA GLN A 651 -3.24 17.60 17.07
C GLN A 651 -4.22 18.63 17.64
N ASN A 652 -5.55 18.36 17.56
CA ASN A 652 -6.56 19.26 18.11
C ASN A 652 -6.60 19.23 19.65
N PHE A 653 -6.14 18.13 20.24
CA PHE A 653 -6.31 17.82 21.68
C PHE A 653 -4.98 17.71 22.44
N ALA A 654 -3.86 17.77 21.73
CA ALA A 654 -2.55 17.65 22.33
C ALA A 654 -2.11 18.96 23.01
N THR A 655 -1.72 18.85 24.28
CA THR A 655 -1.10 19.92 25.07
C THR A 655 0.37 19.55 25.40
N PRO A 656 1.25 20.51 25.78
CA PRO A 656 2.63 20.19 26.20
C PRO A 656 2.70 19.17 27.34
N ASP A 657 1.76 19.22 28.29
CA ASP A 657 1.69 18.24 29.39
C ASP A 657 1.49 16.81 28.90
N PHE A 658 0.92 16.64 27.70
CA PHE A 658 0.74 15.34 27.07
C PHE A 658 2.07 14.65 26.74
N ALA A 659 3.11 15.41 26.44
CA ALA A 659 4.43 14.86 26.18
C ALA A 659 5.01 14.10 27.40
N GLN A 660 4.84 14.65 28.60
CA GLN A 660 5.24 13.99 29.83
C GLN A 660 4.42 12.72 30.07
N ILE A 661 3.13 12.77 29.79
CA ILE A 661 2.22 11.65 30.02
C ILE A 661 2.48 10.49 29.07
N LEU A 662 2.83 10.75 27.81
CA LEU A 662 3.23 9.70 26.86
C LEU A 662 4.37 8.81 27.40
N SER A 663 5.32 9.41 28.11
CA SER A 663 6.43 8.67 28.71
C SER A 663 6.01 7.77 29.87
N GLU A 664 4.91 8.08 30.57
CA GLU A 664 4.48 7.41 31.81
C GLU A 664 3.26 6.51 31.67
N ALA A 665 2.40 6.75 30.66
CA ALA A 665 1.10 6.09 30.52
C ALA A 665 1.18 4.55 30.49
N ARG A 666 2.27 3.99 29.95
CA ARG A 666 2.56 2.56 29.94
C ARG A 666 2.52 1.91 31.32
N LYS A 667 3.06 2.57 32.35
CA LYS A 667 3.09 2.06 33.73
C LYS A 667 1.67 1.88 34.28
N TYR A 668 0.73 2.68 33.81
CA TYR A 668 -0.65 2.68 34.25
C TYR A 668 -1.57 1.86 33.34
N ARG A 669 -0.99 1.11 32.37
CA ARG A 669 -1.73 0.29 31.39
C ARG A 669 -2.70 1.11 30.53
N LEU A 670 -2.40 2.35 30.26
CA LEU A 670 -3.09 3.18 29.27
C LEU A 670 -2.30 3.10 27.96
N ASN A 671 -2.91 2.55 26.93
CA ASN A 671 -2.32 2.31 25.62
C ASN A 671 -2.88 3.34 24.65
N LEU A 672 -2.04 4.24 24.13
CA LEU A 672 -2.44 5.34 23.28
C LEU A 672 -2.30 4.95 21.80
N ILE A 673 -3.34 5.15 21.03
CA ILE A 673 -3.35 5.03 19.59
C ILE A 673 -3.81 6.38 19.03
N VAL A 674 -2.87 7.15 18.52
CA VAL A 674 -3.10 8.52 18.08
C VAL A 674 -2.92 8.66 16.58
N ALA A 675 -3.83 9.36 15.93
CA ALA A 675 -3.80 9.58 14.49
C ALA A 675 -3.87 11.06 14.14
N ASN A 676 -3.15 11.48 13.10
CA ASN A 676 -3.26 12.82 12.54
C ASN A 676 -3.00 12.85 11.02
N GLN A 677 -3.25 14.01 10.41
CA GLN A 677 -3.12 14.16 8.96
C GLN A 677 -1.71 14.55 8.53
N PHE A 678 -1.04 15.46 9.25
CA PHE A 678 0.34 15.84 8.98
C PHE A 678 1.08 16.36 10.22
N ILE A 679 2.38 16.15 10.24
CA ILE A 679 3.25 16.39 11.40
C ILE A 679 3.35 17.89 11.75
N GLY A 680 3.32 18.75 10.73
CA GLY A 680 3.48 20.19 10.91
C GLY A 680 2.38 20.87 11.74
N GLN A 681 1.28 20.18 12.05
CA GLN A 681 0.22 20.68 12.94
C GLN A 681 0.59 20.55 14.43
N MET A 682 1.62 19.79 14.77
CA MET A 682 2.02 19.53 16.14
C MET A 682 3.16 20.45 16.58
N GLU A 683 3.10 20.87 17.83
CA GLU A 683 4.21 21.57 18.48
C GLU A 683 5.45 20.65 18.55
N GLU A 684 6.65 21.23 18.48
CA GLU A 684 7.91 20.48 18.40
C GLU A 684 8.10 19.53 19.60
N GLU A 685 7.70 19.99 20.79
CA GLU A 685 7.77 19.21 22.03
C GLU A 685 6.91 17.94 21.97
N ILE A 686 5.68 18.07 21.45
CA ILE A 686 4.75 16.94 21.29
C ILE A 686 5.26 15.96 20.24
N LYS A 687 5.77 16.50 19.13
CA LYS A 687 6.36 15.70 18.06
C LYS A 687 7.52 14.85 18.58
N ASN A 688 8.48 15.48 19.29
CA ASN A 688 9.62 14.77 19.88
C ASN A 688 9.17 13.70 20.89
N ALA A 689 8.15 14.00 21.68
CA ALA A 689 7.60 13.04 22.65
C ALA A 689 6.96 11.83 21.97
N ILE A 690 6.21 12.03 20.88
CA ILE A 690 5.60 10.93 20.09
C ILE A 690 6.70 10.03 19.54
N PHE A 691 7.62 10.56 18.74
CA PHE A 691 8.66 9.75 18.09
C PHE A 691 9.65 9.12 19.07
N GLY A 692 9.84 9.73 20.26
CA GLY A 692 10.68 9.16 21.32
C GLY A 692 10.04 8.04 22.16
N ASN A 693 8.69 7.96 22.20
CA ASN A 693 7.98 7.03 23.10
C ASN A 693 7.09 6.01 22.39
N VAL A 694 6.77 6.23 21.10
CA VAL A 694 5.87 5.36 20.36
C VAL A 694 6.62 4.16 19.81
N GLY A 695 6.12 2.97 20.09
CA GLY A 695 6.71 1.72 19.63
C GLY A 695 6.30 1.32 18.21
N THR A 696 5.11 1.74 17.77
CA THR A 696 4.60 1.42 16.42
C THR A 696 4.22 2.69 15.68
N VAL A 697 4.77 2.84 14.48
CA VAL A 697 4.45 3.94 13.56
C VAL A 697 3.86 3.35 12.29
N ALA A 698 2.67 3.79 11.90
CA ALA A 698 2.01 3.41 10.63
C ALA A 698 1.84 4.66 9.76
N SER A 699 2.54 4.71 8.64
CA SER A 699 2.47 5.81 7.68
C SER A 699 1.68 5.41 6.44
N PHE A 700 0.49 5.93 6.31
CA PHE A 700 -0.24 5.99 5.05
C PHE A 700 0.40 7.05 4.15
N ARG A 701 -0.18 7.28 2.97
CA ARG A 701 0.31 8.33 2.06
C ARG A 701 0.33 9.70 2.74
N VAL A 702 1.49 10.37 2.71
CA VAL A 702 1.74 11.68 3.35
C VAL A 702 2.10 12.77 2.34
N GLY A 703 2.29 13.99 2.81
CA GLY A 703 2.84 15.11 2.03
C GLY A 703 4.36 15.07 1.95
N VAL A 704 4.94 15.92 1.09
CA VAL A 704 6.40 15.98 0.87
C VAL A 704 7.14 16.34 2.17
N THR A 705 6.66 17.34 2.90
CA THR A 705 7.28 17.78 4.16
C THR A 705 7.30 16.67 5.21
N ASP A 706 6.18 15.96 5.36
CA ASP A 706 6.09 14.84 6.30
C ASP A 706 6.92 13.64 5.84
N ALA A 707 6.96 13.37 4.52
CA ALA A 707 7.78 12.31 3.97
C ALA A 707 9.26 12.52 4.25
N ASN A 708 9.74 13.76 4.15
CA ASN A 708 11.13 14.09 4.50
C ASN A 708 11.43 13.77 5.97
N TYR A 709 10.55 14.18 6.88
CA TYR A 709 10.71 13.87 8.30
C TYR A 709 10.64 12.37 8.60
N LEU A 710 9.61 11.70 8.06
CA LEU A 710 9.36 10.28 8.29
C LEU A 710 10.37 9.36 7.61
N SER A 711 11.03 9.79 6.54
CA SER A 711 12.03 8.97 5.85
C SER A 711 13.12 8.47 6.80
N HIS A 712 13.50 9.27 7.81
CA HIS A 712 14.48 8.86 8.83
C HIS A 712 13.99 7.70 9.70
N GLU A 713 12.66 7.56 9.89
CA GLU A 713 12.05 6.48 10.66
C GLU A 713 11.90 5.18 9.85
N PHE A 714 11.84 5.29 8.52
CA PHE A 714 11.58 4.17 7.62
C PHE A 714 12.79 3.72 6.80
N GLN A 715 13.93 4.45 6.89
CA GLN A 715 15.20 4.02 6.30
C GLN A 715 15.73 2.73 6.96
N PRO A 716 16.50 1.91 6.22
CA PRO A 716 16.93 2.08 4.82
C PRO A 716 15.91 1.52 3.80
N ILE A 717 14.76 1.03 4.23
CA ILE A 717 13.83 0.28 3.38
C ILE A 717 13.02 1.20 2.47
N PHE A 718 12.42 2.25 3.04
CA PHE A 718 11.56 3.19 2.32
C PHE A 718 12.14 4.59 2.34
N ASN A 719 12.00 5.29 1.22
CA ASN A 719 12.44 6.66 1.03
C ASN A 719 11.23 7.63 0.96
N GLU A 720 11.50 8.92 0.78
CA GLU A 720 10.48 9.96 0.67
C GLU A 720 9.49 9.69 -0.48
N HIS A 721 9.99 9.24 -1.62
CA HIS A 721 9.16 8.95 -2.80
C HIS A 721 8.15 7.84 -2.48
N ASP A 722 8.57 6.80 -1.76
CA ASP A 722 7.69 5.72 -1.36
C ASP A 722 6.57 6.22 -0.44
N LEU A 723 6.90 7.05 0.57
CA LEU A 723 5.94 7.60 1.54
C LEU A 723 4.87 8.51 0.89
N ILE A 724 5.23 9.23 -0.17
CA ILE A 724 4.32 10.13 -0.90
C ILE A 724 3.37 9.34 -1.81
N ASN A 725 3.77 8.17 -2.28
CA ASN A 725 3.07 7.42 -3.31
C ASN A 725 2.40 6.12 -2.81
N VAL A 726 2.26 5.95 -1.50
CA VAL A 726 1.55 4.80 -0.91
C VAL A 726 0.13 4.70 -1.46
N ASP A 727 -0.28 3.52 -1.88
CA ASP A 727 -1.62 3.25 -2.38
C ASP A 727 -2.68 3.40 -1.27
N LYS A 728 -3.94 3.67 -1.66
CA LYS A 728 -5.06 3.75 -0.73
C LYS A 728 -5.22 2.42 0.03
N TYR A 729 -5.52 2.49 1.32
CA TYR A 729 -5.60 1.35 2.25
C TYR A 729 -4.29 0.56 2.41
N ASN A 730 -3.16 1.11 1.99
CA ASN A 730 -1.84 0.59 2.30
C ASN A 730 -1.09 1.56 3.20
N CYS A 731 -0.20 1.03 4.02
CA CYS A 731 0.72 1.84 4.81
C CYS A 731 2.07 1.13 4.97
N PHE A 732 3.07 1.90 5.36
CA PHE A 732 4.31 1.35 5.86
C PHE A 732 4.25 1.31 7.38
N ALA A 733 4.63 0.19 7.95
CA ALA A 733 4.62 -0.03 9.38
C ALA A 733 6.04 -0.29 9.90
N ARG A 734 6.39 0.42 10.97
CA ARG A 734 7.53 0.10 11.83
C ARG A 734 6.96 -0.27 13.19
N THR A 735 7.28 -1.44 13.70
CA THR A 735 6.76 -1.95 14.96
C THR A 735 7.85 -2.56 15.81
N LEU A 736 7.47 -3.01 16.99
CA LEU A 736 8.33 -3.74 17.91
C LEU A 736 7.94 -5.22 17.95
N VAL A 737 8.89 -6.05 18.31
CA VAL A 737 8.69 -7.46 18.67
C VAL A 737 9.44 -7.74 19.95
N GLY A 738 8.70 -8.07 21.02
CA GLY A 738 9.30 -8.25 22.35
C GLY A 738 10.01 -6.97 22.87
N GLY A 739 9.60 -5.81 22.38
CA GLY A 739 10.19 -4.53 22.74
C GLY A 739 11.37 -4.07 21.87
N GLU A 740 11.84 -4.88 20.92
CA GLU A 740 12.93 -4.53 20.01
C GLU A 740 12.36 -4.06 18.66
N PRO A 741 12.91 -2.98 18.07
CA PRO A 741 12.46 -2.48 16.78
C PRO A 741 12.77 -3.46 15.65
N VAL A 742 11.82 -3.65 14.73
CA VAL A 742 12.01 -4.44 13.53
C VAL A 742 12.08 -3.55 12.29
N GLN A 743 12.60 -4.11 11.20
CA GLN A 743 12.67 -3.38 9.92
C GLN A 743 11.28 -2.99 9.44
N PRO A 744 11.14 -1.79 8.87
CA PRO A 744 9.89 -1.35 8.27
C PRO A 744 9.42 -2.28 7.15
N PHE A 745 8.11 -2.43 7.02
CA PHE A 745 7.50 -3.30 6.01
C PHE A 745 6.19 -2.71 5.48
N SER A 746 5.74 -3.24 4.34
CA SER A 746 4.46 -2.85 3.73
C SER A 746 3.30 -3.60 4.36
N LEU A 747 2.23 -2.88 4.66
CA LEU A 747 1.01 -3.40 5.26
C LEU A 747 -0.21 -3.01 4.42
N ASP A 748 -0.96 -4.00 3.95
CA ASP A 748 -2.26 -3.84 3.31
C ASP A 748 -3.34 -3.94 4.40
N THR A 749 -4.07 -2.85 4.61
CA THR A 749 -5.15 -2.73 5.59
C THR A 749 -6.54 -2.91 4.97
N THR A 750 -6.62 -3.37 3.73
CA THR A 750 -7.88 -3.63 3.03
C THR A 750 -8.72 -4.64 3.78
N LYS A 751 -9.97 -4.29 4.02
CA LYS A 751 -10.94 -5.11 4.74
C LYS A 751 -11.87 -5.87 3.82
N ASP A 752 -12.50 -6.89 4.37
CA ASP A 752 -13.66 -7.54 3.77
C ASP A 752 -14.92 -6.74 4.12
N ILE A 753 -15.29 -5.83 3.21
CA ILE A 753 -16.46 -4.95 3.36
C ILE A 753 -17.76 -5.76 3.57
N ALA A 754 -17.89 -6.93 2.93
CA ALA A 754 -19.08 -7.75 3.07
C ALA A 754 -19.21 -8.31 4.51
N LYS A 755 -18.09 -8.72 5.09
CA LYS A 755 -18.04 -9.21 6.46
C LYS A 755 -18.33 -8.10 7.48
N GLU A 756 -17.82 -6.89 7.24
CA GLU A 756 -18.07 -5.74 8.12
C GLU A 756 -19.54 -5.33 8.09
N LYS A 757 -20.13 -5.17 6.90
CA LYS A 757 -21.56 -4.89 6.75
C LYS A 757 -22.48 -5.93 7.38
N ALA A 758 -22.07 -7.19 7.41
CA ALA A 758 -22.84 -8.25 8.06
C ALA A 758 -22.88 -8.12 9.59
N MET A 759 -21.98 -7.35 10.19
CA MET A 759 -21.95 -7.07 11.63
C MET A 759 -22.74 -5.81 12.00
N GLU A 760 -23.06 -4.94 11.07
CA GLU A 760 -23.79 -3.70 11.31
C GLU A 760 -25.25 -3.98 11.76
N ASN A 761 -25.64 -3.35 12.86
CA ASN A 761 -27.01 -3.42 13.39
C ASN A 761 -27.47 -2.03 13.86
N PRO A 762 -28.10 -1.25 12.98
CA PRO A 762 -28.57 0.11 13.30
C PRO A 762 -29.54 0.15 14.48
N ARG A 763 -30.37 -0.90 14.66
CA ARG A 763 -31.33 -0.96 15.77
C ARG A 763 -30.62 -1.09 17.13
N VAL A 764 -29.53 -1.88 17.18
CA VAL A 764 -28.71 -1.98 18.39
C VAL A 764 -28.02 -0.64 18.66
N ALA A 765 -27.55 0.05 17.66
CA ALA A 765 -26.94 1.38 17.79
C ALA A 765 -27.90 2.38 18.44
N GLU A 766 -29.14 2.45 17.97
CA GLU A 766 -30.18 3.34 18.56
C GLU A 766 -30.47 2.98 20.02
N LEU A 767 -30.63 1.70 20.33
CA LEU A 767 -30.88 1.25 21.70
C LEU A 767 -29.72 1.54 22.64
N VAL A 768 -28.46 1.38 22.16
CA VAL A 768 -27.26 1.72 22.93
C VAL A 768 -27.16 3.20 23.19
N LYS A 769 -27.46 4.06 22.20
CA LYS A 769 -27.56 5.52 22.38
C LYS A 769 -28.56 5.89 23.46
N GLU A 770 -29.79 5.38 23.36
CA GLU A 770 -30.83 5.69 24.32
C GLU A 770 -30.52 5.17 25.72
N LEU A 771 -29.96 3.96 25.84
CA LEU A 771 -29.52 3.40 27.12
C LEU A 771 -28.46 4.28 27.78
N SER A 772 -27.44 4.69 27.02
CA SER A 772 -26.40 5.57 27.54
C SER A 772 -26.93 6.93 27.94
N ARG A 773 -27.82 7.52 27.14
CA ARG A 773 -28.50 8.79 27.37
C ARG A 773 -29.31 8.77 28.66
N LEU A 774 -30.09 7.71 28.89
CA LEU A 774 -30.92 7.59 30.08
C LEU A 774 -30.08 7.31 31.35
N LYS A 775 -29.01 6.55 31.23
CA LYS A 775 -28.18 6.15 32.38
C LYS A 775 -27.25 7.27 32.85
N PHE A 776 -26.68 8.04 31.93
CA PHE A 776 -25.63 9.02 32.23
C PHE A 776 -26.06 10.48 32.03
N GLY A 777 -27.07 10.76 31.21
CA GLY A 777 -27.57 12.13 30.98
C GLY A 777 -28.66 12.52 32.00
N LYS A 778 -28.57 13.76 32.49
CA LYS A 778 -29.59 14.36 33.39
C LYS A 778 -30.55 15.23 32.58
N ALA A 779 -31.82 15.28 32.96
CA ALA A 779 -32.80 16.17 32.34
C ALA A 779 -32.35 17.65 32.43
N VAL A 780 -32.33 18.36 31.31
CA VAL A 780 -31.82 19.73 31.21
C VAL A 780 -32.42 20.70 32.20
N ALA A 781 -33.73 20.60 32.44
CA ALA A 781 -34.40 21.45 33.42
C ALA A 781 -33.85 21.30 34.86
N GLY A 782 -33.49 20.09 35.26
CA GLY A 782 -32.83 19.83 36.54
C GLY A 782 -31.43 20.40 36.61
N VAL A 783 -30.64 20.25 35.49
CA VAL A 783 -29.29 20.80 35.38
C VAL A 783 -29.32 22.32 35.44
N GLU A 784 -30.21 22.99 34.70
CA GLU A 784 -30.34 24.44 34.71
C GLU A 784 -30.75 24.97 36.07
N ALA A 785 -31.69 24.31 36.74
CA ALA A 785 -32.09 24.66 38.09
C ALA A 785 -30.95 24.47 39.12
N GLU A 786 -30.14 23.45 39.00
CA GLU A 786 -28.92 23.23 39.81
C GLU A 786 -27.93 24.37 39.62
N ILE A 787 -27.60 24.67 38.35
CA ILE A 787 -26.65 25.72 37.99
C ILE A 787 -27.16 27.09 38.51
N GLN A 788 -28.40 27.45 38.25
CA GLN A 788 -29.01 28.71 38.68
C GLN A 788 -28.94 28.92 40.20
N ARG A 789 -29.25 27.85 40.95
CA ARG A 789 -29.21 27.88 42.42
C ARG A 789 -27.79 28.11 42.96
N ARG A 790 -26.73 27.54 42.33
CA ARG A 790 -25.32 27.67 42.76
C ARG A 790 -24.67 28.95 42.28
N SER A 791 -25.03 29.43 41.12
CA SER A 791 -24.45 30.64 40.55
C SER A 791 -25.05 31.93 41.09
N ASN A 792 -26.15 31.85 41.84
CA ASN A 792 -26.91 33.01 42.34
C ASN A 792 -27.34 33.96 41.19
N LEU A 793 -27.55 33.43 40.00
CA LEU A 793 -27.95 34.14 38.78
C LEU A 793 -29.46 34.25 38.69
#